data_9cb8b8837892c98123dd6b498c1dab1a
#
_entry.id   9cb8b8837892c98123dd6b498c1dab1a
#
_cell.length_a   1.000
_cell.length_b   1.000
_cell.length_c   1.000
_cell.angle_alpha   90.00
_cell.angle_beta   90.00
_cell.angle_gamma   90.00
#
_symmetry.space_group_name_H-M   'P 1'
#
loop_
_entity.id
_entity.type
_entity.pdbx_description
1 polymer ?
#
loop_
_entity_poly.entity_id
_entity_poly.type
_entity_poly.pdbx_seq_one_letter_code
_entity_poly.pdbx_strand_id
1 'polypeptide(L)'
;MGFLLSLIFAGALIYLWRKFDALEAQIQRLDQYVDSLQLQLSRNAIETATPARKVVTAQERSAQPTQPESTLLDDEPIEKEAEARPTSTAIPASRKEPLEVMASEPVETPELPEAPEVEPHIEEPARTRFQFDFEDFFGRLLPIWAGGIALAVAGFFLVRYSIEQGLLGPQVRVALGFLFGGILLGGAEIAYRQEHRISDPRVRQALAGAGLATLYASFYLAGSQYGLIGSAIAFLGLAGVTGAAILLSFRFGLPSAILGLVGGFAAPMLVASENPNLPILALYLALVTGGLTYAGNRQGRSWLALAALAGGLGWGMLMLFSGVTGYTDILAFGGYIVVLGAILPAFAKAGNDEGIAASRFVRLGAAGLAAIQMGLMVGQTGFSLLAWSLFGLLAAALAFFAWSEPRLREASAFASAVGLAMLGIWPDPSIQNFTIVGVALLAIFGAVPLANIWRGAHRDMDAYQLAGFALGLIAITPERLHWAVTDLALAGIALAITTLPILATWKQWPSRENPLGTSTLVTLTSAVIGIVVAGLISTPLWASPLVIGGVALGVIALGWHRNQKGLTALAWITSVTAILAMAALGAFADELDLLIGRDDDVDVARALLRWTAIALPFTALAIKKTSITESIAAQILASLLVYGIAAQIVPGNVLAWTAAGLSILTGFIALNASSARFTFGFVAIVWSLEPVLIWILGAVGSAIGVQPMLIADEIGLSQIGLRMLPVFAVALSLILRPADTLRGKLAGIVVPAGMIGVIAAHITFKHVFALESSQQFVELGLAERTIWQGLLLAAGLGVAKFVTEPSWSKPVRVALFGGALAHFVLFTLIWHNPLWDEQAVGGIPLINLLLPAYGIAICATVMLKRLLAGLDVVPSWLYNSILMGLISLLALSELRHLFAGSIFIASPVGSTEDLLRSVLGIVLAIGFLMWGARADSRSWRVGSLVLMLAAVLKVFIFDASALDGLLRVASFIALGLSLIGIGWFYTRQLAGARRSA
;
A
#
# COMPACT_ATOMS: atom_id res chain seq x y z
N MET A 1 6.65 -21.37 -12.34
CA MET A 1 5.40 -20.58 -12.30
C MET A 1 5.14 -19.99 -10.91
N GLY A 2 5.22 -20.76 -9.81
CA GLY A 2 5.01 -20.23 -8.45
C GLY A 2 5.93 -19.07 -8.03
N PHE A 3 7.21 -19.10 -8.45
CA PHE A 3 8.18 -18.03 -8.20
C PHE A 3 7.83 -16.73 -8.93
N LEU A 4 7.32 -16.82 -10.16
CA LEU A 4 6.89 -15.63 -10.95
C LEU A 4 5.60 -15.01 -10.39
N LEU A 5 4.67 -15.83 -9.92
CA LEU A 5 3.46 -15.38 -9.22
C LEU A 5 3.78 -14.72 -7.88
N SER A 6 4.75 -15.27 -7.12
CA SER A 6 5.24 -14.67 -5.88
C SER A 6 5.92 -13.32 -6.12
N LEU A 7 6.66 -13.18 -7.23
CA LEU A 7 7.32 -11.92 -7.63
C LEU A 7 6.31 -10.86 -8.07
N ILE A 8 5.27 -11.26 -8.81
CA ILE A 8 4.17 -10.36 -9.21
C ILE A 8 3.36 -9.94 -7.98
N PHE A 9 3.09 -10.88 -7.05
CA PHE A 9 2.39 -10.57 -5.80
C PHE A 9 3.21 -9.66 -4.89
N ALA A 10 4.52 -9.91 -4.74
CA ALA A 10 5.44 -9.03 -4.03
C ALA A 10 5.55 -7.65 -4.69
N GLY A 11 5.60 -7.59 -6.02
CA GLY A 11 5.57 -6.33 -6.78
C GLY A 11 4.27 -5.55 -6.60
N ALA A 12 3.13 -6.24 -6.59
CA ALA A 12 1.82 -5.63 -6.34
C ALA A 12 1.70 -5.12 -4.88
N LEU A 13 2.25 -5.87 -3.90
CA LEU A 13 2.31 -5.46 -2.50
C LEU A 13 3.20 -4.22 -2.30
N ILE A 14 4.36 -4.18 -2.93
CA ILE A 14 5.27 -3.02 -2.91
C ILE A 14 4.62 -1.81 -3.60
N TYR A 15 3.91 -2.03 -4.71
CA TYR A 15 3.17 -0.97 -5.40
C TYR A 15 2.02 -0.42 -4.56
N LEU A 16 1.24 -1.28 -3.90
CA LEU A 16 0.18 -0.91 -2.96
C LEU A 16 0.75 -0.16 -1.75
N TRP A 17 1.85 -0.64 -1.17
CA TRP A 17 2.55 0.04 -0.08
C TRP A 17 2.98 1.45 -0.48
N ARG A 18 3.65 1.62 -1.63
CA ARG A 18 4.03 2.95 -2.15
C ARG A 18 2.83 3.86 -2.43
N LYS A 19 1.69 3.28 -2.85
CA LYS A 19 0.46 4.05 -3.02
C LYS A 19 -0.17 4.46 -1.69
N PHE A 20 -0.07 3.63 -0.67
CA PHE A 20 -0.49 3.95 0.70
C PHE A 20 0.35 5.09 1.29
N ASP A 21 1.68 5.02 1.20
CA ASP A 21 2.59 6.09 1.64
C ASP A 21 2.33 7.41 0.90
N ALA A 22 2.04 7.34 -0.41
CA ALA A 22 1.69 8.53 -1.21
C ALA A 22 0.32 9.12 -0.80
N LEU A 23 -0.65 8.27 -0.42
CA LEU A 23 -1.96 8.70 0.07
C LEU A 23 -1.84 9.33 1.46
N GLU A 24 -1.02 8.76 2.33
CA GLU A 24 -0.74 9.29 3.67
C GLU A 24 -0.06 10.66 3.60
N ALA A 25 0.90 10.82 2.67
CA ALA A 25 1.51 12.11 2.38
C ALA A 25 0.52 13.14 1.81
N GLN A 26 -0.50 12.71 1.04
CA GLN A 26 -1.56 13.59 0.57
C GLN A 26 -2.52 14.00 1.69
N ILE A 27 -2.86 13.09 2.60
CA ILE A 27 -3.69 13.38 3.78
C ILE A 27 -2.96 14.38 4.69
N GLN A 28 -1.68 14.20 4.95
CA GLN A 28 -0.89 15.14 5.74
C GLN A 28 -0.82 16.55 5.11
N ARG A 29 -0.72 16.63 3.78
CA ARG A 29 -0.78 17.93 3.06
C ARG A 29 -2.16 18.58 3.14
N LEU A 30 -3.23 17.79 3.10
CA LEU A 30 -4.60 18.27 3.27
C LEU A 30 -4.84 18.77 4.69
N ASP A 31 -4.34 18.08 5.71
CA ASP A 31 -4.40 18.52 7.11
C ASP A 31 -3.65 19.85 7.31
N GLN A 32 -2.44 19.97 6.77
CA GLN A 32 -1.68 21.24 6.79
C GLN A 32 -2.43 22.36 6.06
N TYR A 33 -3.13 22.04 4.96
CA TYR A 33 -3.93 23.03 4.23
C TYR A 33 -5.18 23.44 5.02
N VAL A 34 -5.85 22.52 5.70
CA VAL A 34 -6.99 22.79 6.59
C VAL A 34 -6.55 23.66 7.77
N ASP A 35 -5.40 23.33 8.39
CA ASP A 35 -4.83 24.13 9.48
C ASP A 35 -4.48 25.55 9.01
N SER A 36 -3.92 25.70 7.82
CA SER A 36 -3.64 27.02 7.23
C SER A 36 -4.91 27.83 6.95
N LEU A 37 -5.98 27.19 6.48
CA LEU A 37 -7.29 27.83 6.29
C LEU A 37 -7.95 28.22 7.60
N GLN A 38 -7.83 27.41 8.66
CA GLN A 38 -8.32 27.74 10.00
C GLN A 38 -7.57 28.95 10.58
N LEU A 39 -6.26 29.01 10.37
CA LEU A 39 -5.43 30.15 10.74
C LEU A 39 -5.83 31.42 9.97
N GLN A 40 -6.13 31.31 8.68
CA GLN A 40 -6.62 32.44 7.87
C GLN A 40 -8.01 32.91 8.30
N LEU A 41 -8.92 31.98 8.59
CA LEU A 41 -10.27 32.31 9.10
C LEU A 41 -10.21 32.96 10.47
N SER A 42 -9.34 32.51 11.35
CA SER A 42 -9.15 33.14 12.68
C SER A 42 -8.54 34.55 12.56
N ARG A 43 -7.63 34.76 11.61
CA ARG A 43 -7.05 36.07 11.31
C ARG A 43 -8.10 37.04 10.75
N ASN A 44 -8.91 36.61 9.80
CA ASN A 44 -9.99 37.42 9.24
C ASN A 44 -11.09 37.71 10.27
N ALA A 45 -11.36 36.82 11.23
CA ALA A 45 -12.28 37.05 12.33
C ALA A 45 -11.75 38.10 13.32
N ILE A 46 -10.43 38.20 13.48
CA ILE A 46 -9.77 39.21 14.32
C ILE A 46 -9.76 40.58 13.64
N GLU A 47 -9.58 40.64 12.31
CA GLU A 47 -9.61 41.90 11.51
C GLU A 47 -11.00 42.52 11.43
N THR A 48 -12.09 41.75 11.52
CA THR A 48 -13.47 42.25 11.54
C THR A 48 -13.93 42.75 12.90
N ALA A 49 -13.13 42.56 13.96
CA ALA A 49 -13.40 43.02 15.32
C ALA A 49 -12.58 44.26 15.72
N THR A 50 -12.63 45.31 14.91
CA THR A 50 -12.04 46.59 15.29
C THR A 50 -13.04 47.42 16.10
N PRO A 51 -12.76 47.81 17.38
CA PRO A 51 -13.70 48.58 18.18
C PRO A 51 -13.67 50.05 17.77
N ALA A 52 -14.88 50.59 17.56
CA ALA A 52 -15.09 51.99 17.31
C ALA A 52 -14.53 52.89 18.44
N ARG A 53 -13.73 53.87 18.04
CA ARG A 53 -13.07 54.89 18.82
C ARG A 53 -14.10 55.72 19.60
N LYS A 54 -14.06 55.64 20.94
CA LYS A 54 -14.80 56.52 21.83
C LYS A 54 -14.22 57.93 21.82
N VAL A 55 -15.07 58.91 21.46
CA VAL A 55 -14.84 60.34 21.78
C VAL A 55 -15.40 60.61 23.15
N VAL A 56 -14.52 61.12 24.04
CA VAL A 56 -14.86 61.59 25.39
C VAL A 56 -15.44 62.96 25.31
N THR A 57 -16.62 63.21 25.92
CA THR A 57 -16.98 64.51 26.50
C THR A 57 -17.82 64.27 27.75
N ALA A 58 -17.43 65.04 28.78
CA ALA A 58 -17.87 64.90 30.16
C ALA A 58 -19.23 65.60 30.39
N GLN A 59 -19.86 65.23 31.46
CA GLN A 59 -20.57 65.88 32.51
C GLN A 59 -21.95 65.37 32.86
N GLU A 60 -22.00 64.80 34.01
CA GLU A 60 -22.75 65.10 35.20
C GLU A 60 -24.26 64.80 35.30
N ARG A 61 -24.49 64.01 36.33
CA ARG A 61 -25.58 64.04 37.34
C ARG A 61 -26.92 63.30 37.16
N SER A 62 -27.03 62.31 37.95
CA SER A 62 -28.04 62.04 39.00
C SER A 62 -29.45 61.61 38.68
N ALA A 63 -29.81 60.54 39.42
CA ALA A 63 -31.10 60.11 39.97
C ALA A 63 -31.91 58.99 39.26
N GLN A 64 -31.99 57.89 39.99
CA GLN A 64 -33.02 56.86 40.01
C GLN A 64 -34.37 57.42 40.43
N PRO A 65 -35.49 56.63 40.53
CA PRO A 65 -35.98 55.44 39.84
C PRO A 65 -37.48 55.54 39.38
N THR A 66 -38.06 54.62 38.75
CA THR A 66 -39.33 53.92 39.03
C THR A 66 -39.90 53.20 37.80
N GLN A 67 -40.22 51.94 37.98
CA GLN A 67 -41.23 51.18 37.26
C GLN A 67 -42.65 51.70 37.68
N PRO A 68 -43.84 51.41 37.08
CA PRO A 68 -44.18 50.13 36.41
C PRO A 68 -45.28 50.22 35.30
N GLU A 69 -45.56 49.02 34.76
CA GLU A 69 -46.90 48.44 34.42
C GLU A 69 -47.60 48.85 33.10
N SER A 70 -47.75 47.84 32.31
CA SER A 70 -48.98 47.11 31.87
C SER A 70 -49.81 47.65 30.72
N THR A 71 -50.16 46.71 29.93
CA THR A 71 -51.50 46.33 29.35
C THR A 71 -51.60 46.39 27.83
N LEU A 72 -51.66 45.23 27.25
CA LEU A 72 -52.78 44.56 26.52
C LEU A 72 -53.28 45.17 25.22
N LEU A 73 -53.37 44.26 24.25
CA LEU A 73 -54.46 43.96 23.32
C LEU A 73 -54.24 44.27 21.85
N ASP A 74 -54.22 43.18 21.16
CA ASP A 74 -55.07 42.71 20.04
C ASP A 74 -54.98 43.44 18.69
N ASP A 75 -54.73 42.68 17.73
CA ASP A 75 -55.52 42.10 16.62
C ASP A 75 -54.84 42.06 15.29
N GLU A 76 -54.88 40.88 14.74
CA GLU A 76 -54.75 40.48 13.33
C GLU A 76 -55.91 41.09 12.49
N PRO A 77 -56.05 40.82 11.17
CA PRO A 77 -55.18 40.31 10.07
C PRO A 77 -55.43 41.01 8.71
N ILE A 78 -55.10 40.32 7.62
CA ILE A 78 -55.64 40.32 6.23
C ILE A 78 -54.63 40.81 5.13
N GLU A 79 -54.08 39.88 4.45
CA GLU A 79 -54.36 39.29 3.11
C GLU A 79 -54.17 40.24 1.88
N LYS A 80 -53.52 39.59 0.91
CA LYS A 80 -53.59 39.56 -0.57
C LYS A 80 -52.54 40.29 -1.39
N GLU A 81 -51.85 39.50 -2.06
CA GLU A 81 -51.94 39.12 -3.50
C GLU A 81 -51.27 40.03 -4.50
N ALA A 82 -50.48 39.41 -5.29
CA ALA A 82 -50.40 39.33 -6.75
C ALA A 82 -49.30 40.08 -7.47
N GLU A 83 -48.57 39.23 -8.16
CA GLU A 83 -48.16 39.27 -9.58
C GLU A 83 -47.34 40.43 -10.13
N ALA A 84 -46.21 40.15 -10.73
CA ALA A 84 -45.97 40.08 -12.18
C ALA A 84 -44.48 40.21 -12.53
N ARG A 85 -43.99 39.26 -13.24
CA ARG A 85 -42.88 39.42 -14.23
C ARG A 85 -43.35 40.35 -15.36
N PRO A 86 -42.49 40.90 -16.27
CA PRO A 86 -41.48 40.12 -17.01
C PRO A 86 -40.21 40.89 -17.54
N THR A 87 -39.30 40.06 -18.02
CA THR A 87 -38.49 40.06 -19.28
C THR A 87 -37.50 41.17 -19.63
N SER A 88 -36.30 40.65 -19.88
CA SER A 88 -35.53 40.72 -21.18
C SER A 88 -34.62 41.91 -21.43
N THR A 89 -33.36 41.73 -21.72
CA THR A 89 -32.64 41.63 -23.00
C THR A 89 -31.14 41.81 -22.82
N ALA A 90 -30.39 40.83 -23.18
CA ALA A 90 -29.32 40.65 -24.18
C ALA A 90 -28.27 41.74 -24.40
N ILE A 91 -26.99 41.41 -24.16
CA ILE A 91 -25.76 41.37 -24.99
C ILE A 91 -25.41 42.64 -25.81
N PRO A 92 -24.12 43.02 -26.09
CA PRO A 92 -22.98 42.15 -26.42
C PRO A 92 -21.56 42.60 -26.02
N ALA A 93 -20.66 41.72 -26.40
CA ALA A 93 -19.23 41.71 -26.29
C ALA A 93 -18.43 42.87 -26.88
N SER A 94 -17.23 43.14 -26.41
CA SER A 94 -16.06 43.49 -27.22
C SER A 94 -14.72 43.31 -26.52
N ARG A 95 -13.99 42.33 -26.95
CA ARG A 95 -12.60 42.13 -27.37
C ARG A 95 -11.69 43.35 -27.36
N LYS A 96 -10.50 43.25 -26.72
CA LYS A 96 -9.18 43.65 -27.25
C LYS A 96 -8.02 43.19 -26.34
N GLU A 97 -7.16 42.40 -26.92
CA GLU A 97 -5.74 42.15 -26.63
C GLU A 97 -4.86 43.34 -27.07
N PRO A 98 -3.53 43.20 -26.98
CA PRO A 98 -2.61 43.35 -25.85
C PRO A 98 -1.57 44.46 -26.09
N LEU A 99 -0.76 44.84 -25.14
CA LEU A 99 0.47 45.57 -25.39
C LEU A 99 1.59 45.22 -24.39
N GLU A 100 2.64 44.65 -24.95
CA GLU A 100 3.99 44.56 -24.40
C GLU A 100 4.53 45.98 -24.10
N VAL A 101 5.34 46.12 -23.05
CA VAL A 101 6.55 46.94 -22.99
C VAL A 101 7.48 46.49 -21.85
N MET A 102 8.58 45.91 -22.22
CA MET A 102 10.02 46.15 -21.92
C MET A 102 10.48 46.45 -20.50
N ALA A 103 11.47 45.72 -20.17
CA ALA A 103 12.41 45.81 -19.06
C ALA A 103 13.12 47.16 -18.98
N SER A 104 13.44 47.58 -17.75
CA SER A 104 14.64 48.30 -17.42
C SER A 104 15.09 48.09 -15.99
N GLU A 105 16.37 47.90 -15.88
CA GLU A 105 17.23 47.58 -14.72
C GLU A 105 17.40 48.77 -13.72
N PRO A 106 18.20 48.56 -12.67
CA PRO A 106 17.94 49.03 -11.30
C PRO A 106 18.64 50.37 -10.95
N VAL A 107 18.11 51.05 -9.94
CA VAL A 107 18.78 52.18 -9.30
C VAL A 107 18.92 51.89 -7.80
N GLU A 108 20.17 51.85 -7.34
CA GLU A 108 20.62 51.88 -5.95
C GLU A 108 20.28 53.20 -5.27
N THR A 109 20.07 53.11 -3.94
CA THR A 109 20.48 53.98 -2.82
C THR A 109 19.35 54.41 -1.89
N PRO A 110 19.60 54.75 -0.65
CA PRO A 110 20.56 54.32 0.38
C PRO A 110 19.89 53.91 1.71
N GLU A 111 20.65 53.25 2.55
CA GLU A 111 20.32 52.85 3.94
C GLU A 111 19.92 54.03 4.83
N LEU A 112 18.86 53.83 5.62
CA LEU A 112 18.53 54.62 6.84
C LEU A 112 18.29 53.66 8.00
N PRO A 113 18.62 54.04 9.24
CA PRO A 113 19.00 53.11 10.31
C PRO A 113 17.82 52.40 10.94
N GLU A 114 18.12 51.17 11.40
CA GLU A 114 17.26 50.26 12.13
C GLU A 114 16.72 50.89 13.41
N ALA A 115 15.37 50.87 13.55
CA ALA A 115 14.69 51.03 14.82
C ALA A 115 14.49 49.65 15.46
N PRO A 116 14.59 49.50 16.77
CA PRO A 116 14.58 48.20 17.43
C PRO A 116 13.24 47.49 17.29
N GLU A 117 13.31 46.26 16.81
CA GLU A 117 12.20 45.33 16.81
C GLU A 117 11.73 45.03 18.24
N VAL A 118 10.49 45.41 18.51
CA VAL A 118 9.74 44.92 19.67
C VAL A 118 9.05 43.66 19.24
N GLU A 119 9.57 42.50 19.62
CA GLU A 119 8.92 41.22 19.49
C GLU A 119 7.59 41.24 20.29
N PRO A 120 6.46 40.86 19.70
CA PRO A 120 5.26 40.57 20.46
C PRO A 120 5.42 39.19 21.12
N HIS A 121 5.59 39.20 22.44
CA HIS A 121 5.43 37.98 23.26
C HIS A 121 4.02 37.43 23.05
N ILE A 122 3.94 36.35 22.24
CA ILE A 122 2.80 35.43 22.25
C ILE A 122 3.02 34.55 23.48
N GLU A 123 2.20 34.73 24.51
CA GLU A 123 2.08 33.75 25.57
C GLU A 123 1.55 32.42 24.98
N GLU A 124 2.45 31.46 24.80
CA GLU A 124 2.08 30.05 24.65
C GLU A 124 1.34 29.60 25.91
N PRO A 125 0.24 28.82 25.79
CA PRO A 125 -0.38 28.23 26.96
C PRO A 125 0.64 27.35 27.66
N ALA A 126 0.90 27.69 28.92
CA ALA A 126 1.86 27.07 29.80
C ALA A 126 1.73 25.55 29.76
N ARG A 127 2.62 24.90 29.03
CA ARG A 127 3.00 23.53 29.34
C ARG A 127 3.56 23.58 30.74
N THR A 128 2.89 22.95 31.67
CA THR A 128 3.39 22.76 33.03
C THR A 128 4.70 21.98 32.96
N ARG A 129 5.80 22.70 32.74
CA ARG A 129 7.13 22.20 33.07
C ARG A 129 7.09 22.02 34.58
N PHE A 130 7.32 20.82 35.05
CA PHE A 130 7.69 20.55 36.43
C PHE A 130 8.83 21.52 36.77
N GLN A 131 8.49 22.67 37.29
CA GLN A 131 9.45 23.58 37.93
C GLN A 131 9.77 22.95 39.27
N PHE A 132 10.92 22.27 39.31
CA PHE A 132 11.52 21.79 40.54
C PHE A 132 11.98 23.02 41.28
N ASP A 133 11.15 23.54 42.22
CA ASP A 133 11.52 24.61 43.08
C ASP A 133 12.50 24.06 44.13
N PHE A 134 13.81 24.27 43.85
CA PHE A 134 14.92 23.69 44.58
C PHE A 134 14.94 24.18 46.02
N GLU A 135 14.47 25.39 46.26
CA GLU A 135 14.44 26.02 47.59
C GLU A 135 13.30 25.49 48.45
N ASP A 136 12.12 25.25 47.90
CA ASP A 136 10.99 24.65 48.62
C ASP A 136 11.22 23.14 48.83
N PHE A 137 11.87 22.44 47.87
CA PHE A 137 12.23 21.01 48.01
C PHE A 137 13.32 20.80 49.07
N PHE A 138 14.43 21.54 49.03
CA PHE A 138 15.53 21.36 49.97
C PHE A 138 15.33 22.11 51.29
N GLY A 139 14.60 23.24 51.33
CA GLY A 139 14.41 24.02 52.52
C GLY A 139 13.27 23.54 53.42
N ARG A 140 12.16 23.06 52.83
CA ARG A 140 10.95 22.68 53.58
C ARG A 140 10.59 21.20 53.45
N LEU A 141 10.63 20.66 52.22
CA LEU A 141 10.11 19.29 51.97
C LEU A 141 11.09 18.22 52.45
N LEU A 142 12.35 18.35 52.06
CA LEU A 142 13.38 17.33 52.36
C LEU A 142 13.65 17.18 53.87
N PRO A 143 13.76 18.22 54.69
CA PRO A 143 14.05 18.05 56.12
C PRO A 143 12.94 17.34 56.89
N ILE A 144 11.66 17.61 56.53
CA ILE A 144 10.51 16.99 57.23
C ILE A 144 10.40 15.52 56.82
N TRP A 145 10.55 15.22 55.51
CA TRP A 145 10.50 13.83 55.02
C TRP A 145 11.76 13.06 55.44
N ALA A 146 12.94 13.68 55.37
CA ALA A 146 14.18 13.10 55.84
C ALA A 146 14.11 12.82 57.37
N GLY A 147 13.49 13.73 58.15
CA GLY A 147 13.20 13.50 59.58
C GLY A 147 12.28 12.32 59.83
N GLY A 148 11.20 12.17 59.06
CA GLY A 148 10.28 11.02 59.11
C GLY A 148 10.98 9.69 58.69
N ILE A 149 11.76 9.72 57.61
CA ILE A 149 12.58 8.55 57.18
C ILE A 149 13.66 8.26 58.22
N ALA A 150 14.35 9.30 58.77
CA ALA A 150 15.36 9.14 59.82
C ALA A 150 14.79 8.51 61.10
N LEU A 151 13.54 8.90 61.50
CA LEU A 151 12.85 8.27 62.63
C LEU A 151 12.47 6.80 62.33
N ALA A 152 12.06 6.50 61.12
CA ALA A 152 11.79 5.09 60.70
C ALA A 152 13.09 4.28 60.68
N VAL A 153 14.19 4.86 60.14
CA VAL A 153 15.53 4.26 60.12
C VAL A 153 16.11 4.18 61.54
N ALA A 154 15.88 5.18 62.40
CA ALA A 154 16.30 5.10 63.83
C ALA A 154 15.58 4.00 64.56
N GLY A 155 14.27 3.80 64.30
CA GLY A 155 13.52 2.65 64.80
C GLY A 155 14.13 1.30 64.33
N PHE A 156 14.52 1.22 63.07
CA PHE A 156 15.19 0.05 62.50
C PHE A 156 16.59 -0.17 63.14
N PHE A 157 17.42 0.89 63.23
CA PHE A 157 18.75 0.84 63.81
C PHE A 157 18.73 0.59 65.32
N LEU A 158 17.70 1.12 66.07
CA LEU A 158 17.53 0.84 67.47
C LEU A 158 17.31 -0.67 67.69
N VAL A 159 16.48 -1.26 66.82
CA VAL A 159 16.24 -2.73 66.84
C VAL A 159 17.54 -3.47 66.45
N ARG A 160 18.23 -3.00 65.41
CA ARG A 160 19.52 -3.62 64.97
C ARG A 160 20.63 -3.50 66.01
N TYR A 161 20.82 -2.31 66.62
CA TYR A 161 21.77 -2.10 67.68
C TYR A 161 21.49 -2.95 68.90
N SER A 162 20.21 -3.11 69.25
CA SER A 162 19.77 -3.99 70.32
C SER A 162 20.07 -5.47 69.98
N ILE A 163 20.12 -5.84 68.71
CA ILE A 163 20.52 -7.16 68.24
C ILE A 163 22.03 -7.36 68.38
N GLU A 164 22.81 -6.35 67.97
CA GLU A 164 24.30 -6.45 67.94
C GLU A 164 24.91 -6.41 69.34
N GLN A 165 24.27 -5.73 70.31
CA GLN A 165 24.74 -5.67 71.71
C GLN A 165 24.23 -6.81 72.58
N GLY A 166 23.40 -7.76 72.10
CA GLY A 166 22.90 -8.92 72.85
C GLY A 166 21.99 -8.51 74.05
N LEU A 167 21.59 -7.24 74.20
CA LEU A 167 20.91 -6.69 75.39
C LEU A 167 19.44 -7.07 75.51
N LEU A 168 18.80 -7.48 74.45
CA LEU A 168 17.36 -7.76 74.43
C LEU A 168 17.05 -9.07 73.68
N GLY A 169 16.31 -9.96 74.30
CA GLY A 169 15.78 -11.16 73.57
C GLY A 169 14.86 -10.80 72.43
N PRO A 170 14.59 -11.72 71.48
CA PRO A 170 13.76 -11.49 70.31
C PRO A 170 12.35 -10.98 70.70
N GLN A 171 11.75 -11.47 71.76
CA GLN A 171 10.44 -11.07 72.24
C GLN A 171 10.38 -9.58 72.64
N VAL A 172 11.42 -9.10 73.38
CA VAL A 172 11.50 -7.72 73.87
C VAL A 172 11.71 -6.75 72.71
N ARG A 173 12.50 -7.15 71.72
CA ARG A 173 12.77 -6.32 70.49
C ARG A 173 11.49 -6.04 69.74
N VAL A 174 10.70 -7.10 69.55
CA VAL A 174 9.38 -6.99 68.82
C VAL A 174 8.39 -6.14 69.66
N ALA A 175 8.33 -6.34 71.00
CA ALA A 175 7.46 -5.56 71.87
C ALA A 175 7.85 -4.07 71.86
N LEU A 176 9.14 -3.73 71.87
CA LEU A 176 9.63 -2.35 71.76
C LEU A 176 9.28 -1.74 70.37
N GLY A 177 9.34 -2.53 69.29
CA GLY A 177 8.95 -2.09 67.95
C GLY A 177 7.45 -1.72 67.88
N PHE A 178 6.57 -2.57 68.45
CA PHE A 178 5.17 -2.28 68.56
C PHE A 178 4.87 -1.04 69.41
N LEU A 179 5.56 -0.91 70.57
CA LEU A 179 5.43 0.25 71.44
C LEU A 179 5.85 1.55 70.71
N PHE A 180 7.01 1.52 70.07
CA PHE A 180 7.56 2.69 69.34
C PHE A 180 6.65 3.08 68.16
N GLY A 181 6.22 2.13 67.36
CA GLY A 181 5.26 2.36 66.29
C GLY A 181 3.93 2.94 66.78
N GLY A 182 3.42 2.41 67.93
CA GLY A 182 2.22 2.94 68.60
C GLY A 182 2.43 4.37 69.15
N ILE A 183 3.59 4.69 69.72
CA ILE A 183 3.92 6.04 70.16
C ILE A 183 3.95 7.02 69.02
N LEU A 184 4.56 6.65 67.88
CA LEU A 184 4.60 7.48 66.68
C LEU A 184 3.18 7.74 66.10
N LEU A 185 2.31 6.74 66.07
CA LEU A 185 0.91 6.89 65.65
C LEU A 185 0.10 7.76 66.64
N GLY A 186 0.35 7.59 67.95
CA GLY A 186 -0.23 8.42 68.96
C GLY A 186 0.24 9.87 68.86
N GLY A 187 1.55 10.09 68.58
CA GLY A 187 2.12 11.40 68.28
C GLY A 187 1.48 12.05 67.04
N ALA A 188 1.22 11.26 65.97
CA ALA A 188 0.50 11.77 64.80
C ALA A 188 -0.93 12.18 65.10
N GLU A 189 -1.65 11.43 65.97
CA GLU A 189 -2.99 11.75 66.38
C GLU A 189 -3.02 12.97 67.29
N ILE A 190 -2.06 13.15 68.20
CA ILE A 190 -1.92 14.34 69.05
C ILE A 190 -1.64 15.56 68.15
N ALA A 191 -0.71 15.43 67.18
CA ALA A 191 -0.44 16.48 66.20
C ALA A 191 -1.68 16.86 65.38
N TYR A 192 -2.55 15.88 65.05
CA TYR A 192 -3.82 16.11 64.35
C TYR A 192 -4.80 16.88 65.22
N ARG A 193 -4.94 16.52 66.49
CA ARG A 193 -5.86 17.18 67.42
C ARG A 193 -5.41 18.56 67.85
N GLN A 194 -4.10 18.83 67.83
CA GLN A 194 -3.51 20.11 68.16
C GLN A 194 -3.07 20.94 66.95
N GLU A 195 -3.86 20.91 65.89
CA GLU A 195 -3.57 21.61 64.61
C GLU A 195 -3.32 23.12 64.79
N HIS A 196 -3.88 23.74 65.83
CA HIS A 196 -3.65 25.14 66.18
C HIS A 196 -2.22 25.43 66.72
N ARG A 197 -1.47 24.42 67.20
CA ARG A 197 -0.08 24.51 67.66
C ARG A 197 0.91 23.96 66.65
N ILE A 198 0.52 22.96 65.87
CA ILE A 198 1.31 22.30 64.85
C ILE A 198 0.65 22.52 63.49
N SER A 199 0.93 23.70 62.92
CA SER A 199 0.21 24.15 61.71
C SER A 199 0.63 23.42 60.43
N ASP A 200 1.81 22.73 60.40
CA ASP A 200 2.24 22.02 59.19
C ASP A 200 1.68 20.58 59.16
N PRO A 201 0.82 20.27 58.16
CA PRO A 201 0.22 18.93 58.05
C PRO A 201 1.27 17.84 57.75
N ARG A 202 2.48 18.20 57.28
CA ARG A 202 3.55 17.25 56.94
C ARG A 202 4.12 16.55 58.17
N VAL A 203 4.16 17.21 59.33
CA VAL A 203 4.61 16.60 60.60
C VAL A 203 3.74 15.40 60.97
N ARG A 204 2.42 15.55 60.96
CA ARG A 204 1.49 14.46 61.28
C ARG A 204 1.56 13.34 60.25
N GLN A 205 1.81 13.68 58.98
CA GLN A 205 1.99 12.70 57.90
C GLN A 205 3.29 11.90 58.06
N ALA A 206 4.38 12.52 58.41
CA ALA A 206 5.66 11.86 58.64
C ALA A 206 5.61 10.92 59.87
N LEU A 207 5.01 11.39 61.00
CA LEU A 207 4.83 10.59 62.19
C LEU A 207 3.93 9.36 61.93
N ALA A 208 2.80 9.53 61.25
CA ALA A 208 1.92 8.44 60.89
C ALA A 208 2.59 7.45 59.95
N GLY A 209 3.35 7.93 58.94
CA GLY A 209 4.10 7.10 58.03
C GLY A 209 5.17 6.29 58.73
N ALA A 210 5.99 6.94 59.60
CA ALA A 210 7.01 6.25 60.36
C ALA A 210 6.42 5.18 61.31
N GLY A 211 5.32 5.52 61.98
CA GLY A 211 4.63 4.61 62.90
C GLY A 211 4.08 3.36 62.18
N LEU A 212 3.41 3.54 61.01
CA LEU A 212 2.91 2.45 60.19
C LEU A 212 4.05 1.57 59.67
N ALA A 213 5.14 2.18 59.16
CA ALA A 213 6.32 1.43 58.65
C ALA A 213 6.95 0.59 59.77
N THR A 214 7.06 1.15 60.98
CA THR A 214 7.58 0.43 62.18
C THR A 214 6.69 -0.73 62.58
N LEU A 215 5.37 -0.58 62.52
CA LEU A 215 4.42 -1.67 62.78
C LEU A 215 4.52 -2.78 61.73
N TYR A 216 4.66 -2.45 60.46
CA TYR A 216 4.89 -3.46 59.40
C TYR A 216 6.18 -4.26 59.68
N ALA A 217 7.27 -3.53 60.01
CA ALA A 217 8.55 -4.15 60.32
C ALA A 217 8.45 -5.07 61.58
N SER A 218 7.72 -4.62 62.64
CA SER A 218 7.55 -5.38 63.88
C SER A 218 6.77 -6.69 63.66
N PHE A 219 5.70 -6.68 62.86
CA PHE A 219 4.94 -7.91 62.54
C PHE A 219 5.76 -8.83 61.64
N TYR A 220 6.54 -8.32 60.70
CA TYR A 220 7.45 -9.06 59.85
C TYR A 220 8.51 -9.77 60.70
N LEU A 221 9.18 -9.05 61.60
CA LEU A 221 10.18 -9.59 62.51
C LEU A 221 9.59 -10.65 63.47
N ALA A 222 8.42 -10.38 64.03
CA ALA A 222 7.73 -11.33 64.93
C ALA A 222 7.36 -12.65 64.23
N GLY A 223 6.87 -12.58 63.02
CA GLY A 223 6.43 -13.74 62.24
C GLY A 223 7.55 -14.44 61.49
N SER A 224 8.09 -13.78 60.46
CA SER A 224 8.99 -14.40 59.46
C SER A 224 10.44 -14.55 59.95
N GLN A 225 10.95 -13.61 60.76
CA GLN A 225 12.37 -13.66 61.18
C GLN A 225 12.60 -14.40 62.48
N TYR A 226 11.75 -14.21 63.49
CA TYR A 226 11.94 -14.79 64.81
C TYR A 226 10.98 -15.95 65.11
N GLY A 227 9.97 -16.20 64.30
CA GLY A 227 9.02 -17.29 64.49
C GLY A 227 8.23 -17.22 65.86
N LEU A 228 8.13 -16.00 66.48
CA LEU A 228 7.44 -15.78 67.75
C LEU A 228 5.93 -15.90 67.66
N ILE A 229 5.40 -15.63 66.48
CA ILE A 229 3.98 -15.78 66.16
C ILE A 229 3.85 -16.61 64.89
N GLY A 230 2.81 -17.44 64.85
CA GLY A 230 2.58 -18.26 63.62
C GLY A 230 2.30 -17.38 62.40
N SER A 231 2.56 -17.93 61.20
CA SER A 231 2.40 -17.21 59.91
C SER A 231 0.99 -16.60 59.73
N ALA A 232 -0.05 -17.29 60.18
CA ALA A 232 -1.44 -16.77 60.08
C ALA A 232 -1.64 -15.52 60.98
N ILE A 233 -1.09 -15.50 62.20
CA ILE A 233 -1.20 -14.34 63.10
C ILE A 233 -0.36 -13.17 62.54
N ALA A 234 0.84 -13.45 62.00
CA ALA A 234 1.67 -12.45 61.37
C ALA A 234 0.95 -11.81 60.17
N PHE A 235 0.34 -12.66 59.32
CA PHE A 235 -0.45 -12.19 58.21
C PHE A 235 -1.65 -11.32 58.60
N LEU A 236 -2.42 -11.76 59.60
CA LEU A 236 -3.54 -10.97 60.13
C LEU A 236 -3.09 -9.63 60.76
N GLY A 237 -1.92 -9.66 61.42
CA GLY A 237 -1.32 -8.41 61.95
C GLY A 237 -0.92 -7.42 60.82
N LEU A 238 -0.23 -7.92 59.80
CA LEU A 238 0.12 -7.08 58.62
C LEU A 238 -1.13 -6.60 57.89
N ALA A 239 -2.16 -7.44 57.75
CA ALA A 239 -3.46 -7.05 57.20
C ALA A 239 -4.13 -5.96 58.05
N GLY A 240 -4.06 -6.08 59.37
CA GLY A 240 -4.56 -5.09 60.31
C GLY A 240 -3.86 -3.73 60.16
N VAL A 241 -2.52 -3.74 60.07
CA VAL A 241 -1.72 -2.53 59.77
C VAL A 241 -2.10 -1.91 58.44
N THR A 242 -2.32 -2.74 57.41
CA THR A 242 -2.81 -2.32 56.11
C THR A 242 -4.17 -1.62 56.20
N GLY A 243 -5.12 -2.28 56.87
CA GLY A 243 -6.44 -1.70 57.12
C GLY A 243 -6.37 -0.36 57.88
N ALA A 244 -5.52 -0.31 58.91
CA ALA A 244 -5.26 0.94 59.68
C ALA A 244 -4.62 2.01 58.73
N ALA A 245 -3.66 1.68 57.90
CA ALA A 245 -3.05 2.60 56.94
C ALA A 245 -4.09 3.21 55.97
N ILE A 246 -5.02 2.37 55.45
CA ILE A 246 -6.10 2.82 54.58
C ILE A 246 -7.04 3.75 55.35
N LEU A 247 -7.48 3.39 56.55
CA LEU A 247 -8.35 4.22 57.38
C LEU A 247 -7.70 5.54 57.79
N LEU A 248 -6.44 5.47 58.27
CA LEU A 248 -5.69 6.64 58.67
C LEU A 248 -5.31 7.56 57.49
N SER A 249 -5.33 7.05 56.22
CA SER A 249 -5.14 7.90 55.06
C SER A 249 -6.19 9.02 54.92
N PHE A 250 -7.40 8.83 55.46
CA PHE A 250 -8.42 9.88 55.48
C PHE A 250 -8.11 11.02 56.48
N ARG A 251 -7.27 10.74 57.49
CA ARG A 251 -6.85 11.74 58.50
C ARG A 251 -5.46 12.33 58.22
N PHE A 252 -4.53 11.47 57.85
CA PHE A 252 -3.12 11.86 57.67
C PHE A 252 -2.70 12.03 56.22
N GLY A 253 -3.60 11.67 55.25
CA GLY A 253 -3.44 11.94 53.86
C GLY A 253 -2.56 10.93 53.11
N LEU A 254 -1.91 11.39 52.02
CA LEU A 254 -1.27 10.55 50.99
C LEU A 254 -0.17 9.59 51.49
N PRO A 255 0.75 9.96 52.44
CA PRO A 255 1.80 9.05 52.85
C PRO A 255 1.30 7.75 53.49
N SER A 256 0.24 7.85 54.29
CA SER A 256 -0.41 6.66 54.86
C SER A 256 -1.08 5.80 53.80
N ALA A 257 -1.68 6.40 52.75
CA ALA A 257 -2.23 5.66 51.63
C ALA A 257 -1.15 4.92 50.83
N ILE A 258 0.01 5.56 50.59
CA ILE A 258 1.15 4.91 49.90
C ILE A 258 1.70 3.72 50.71
N LEU A 259 1.81 3.89 52.03
CA LEU A 259 2.25 2.78 52.88
C LEU A 259 1.21 1.66 52.95
N GLY A 260 -0.09 2.00 52.91
CA GLY A 260 -1.14 1.01 52.76
C GLY A 260 -1.08 0.27 51.41
N LEU A 261 -0.72 0.98 50.32
CA LEU A 261 -0.52 0.38 49.01
C LEU A 261 0.69 -0.57 48.99
N VAL A 262 1.87 -0.06 49.32
CA VAL A 262 3.12 -0.83 49.29
C VAL A 262 3.11 -1.95 50.32
N GLY A 263 2.76 -1.64 51.57
CA GLY A 263 2.73 -2.63 52.66
C GLY A 263 1.61 -3.67 52.46
N GLY A 264 0.44 -3.26 51.96
CA GLY A 264 -0.66 -4.16 51.68
C GLY A 264 -0.33 -5.22 50.61
N PHE A 265 0.30 -4.80 49.49
CA PHE A 265 0.72 -5.78 48.46
C PHE A 265 2.03 -6.50 48.83
N ALA A 266 2.88 -5.97 49.71
CA ALA A 266 4.07 -6.66 50.19
C ALA A 266 3.76 -7.70 51.28
N ALA A 267 2.70 -7.50 52.06
CA ALA A 267 2.39 -8.35 53.24
C ALA A 267 2.35 -9.86 52.92
N PRO A 268 1.71 -10.35 51.85
CA PRO A 268 1.71 -11.77 51.55
C PRO A 268 3.10 -12.31 51.23
N MET A 269 3.98 -11.55 50.55
CA MET A 269 5.36 -11.92 50.25
C MET A 269 6.23 -11.95 51.51
N LEU A 270 5.99 -11.04 52.44
CA LEU A 270 6.75 -10.94 53.68
C LEU A 270 6.48 -12.13 54.63
N VAL A 271 5.32 -12.75 54.56
CA VAL A 271 4.98 -13.90 55.41
C VAL A 271 5.53 -15.21 54.86
N ALA A 272 5.82 -15.31 53.56
CA ALA A 272 6.46 -16.44 52.87
C ALA A 272 5.96 -17.84 53.36
N SER A 273 4.65 -18.08 53.26
CA SER A 273 4.04 -19.36 53.68
C SER A 273 4.35 -20.46 52.65
N GLU A 274 4.85 -21.61 53.06
CA GLU A 274 5.09 -22.77 52.19
C GLU A 274 3.80 -23.33 51.55
N ASN A 275 2.65 -23.14 52.17
CA ASN A 275 1.36 -23.58 51.67
C ASN A 275 0.38 -22.38 51.75
N PRO A 276 0.36 -21.48 50.73
CA PRO A 276 -0.51 -20.33 50.75
C PRO A 276 -2.00 -20.75 50.56
N ASN A 277 -2.85 -20.30 51.47
CA ASN A 277 -4.30 -20.47 51.32
C ASN A 277 -4.83 -19.45 50.32
N LEU A 278 -5.02 -19.88 49.05
CA LEU A 278 -5.44 -19.01 47.96
C LEU A 278 -6.79 -18.30 48.22
N PRO A 279 -7.83 -18.92 48.78
CA PRO A 279 -9.07 -18.23 49.16
C PRO A 279 -8.88 -17.07 50.11
N ILE A 280 -8.10 -17.22 51.17
CA ILE A 280 -7.82 -16.15 52.12
C ILE A 280 -6.99 -15.05 51.49
N LEU A 281 -5.98 -15.38 50.67
CA LEU A 281 -5.16 -14.46 49.96
C LEU A 281 -6.00 -13.62 48.96
N ALA A 282 -6.87 -14.27 48.18
CA ALA A 282 -7.78 -13.61 47.25
C ALA A 282 -8.71 -12.62 47.93
N LEU A 283 -9.32 -13.03 49.08
CA LEU A 283 -10.17 -12.17 49.88
C LEU A 283 -9.41 -10.95 50.41
N TYR A 284 -8.21 -11.18 50.99
CA TYR A 284 -7.34 -10.12 51.50
C TYR A 284 -7.00 -9.12 50.40
N LEU A 285 -6.53 -9.57 49.26
CA LEU A 285 -6.14 -8.72 48.14
C LEU A 285 -7.36 -7.97 47.55
N ALA A 286 -8.54 -8.58 47.52
CA ALA A 286 -9.78 -7.92 47.13
C ALA A 286 -10.14 -6.75 48.07
N LEU A 287 -10.01 -6.97 49.38
CA LEU A 287 -10.25 -5.94 50.39
C LEU A 287 -9.23 -4.80 50.33
N VAL A 288 -7.94 -5.13 50.17
CA VAL A 288 -6.89 -4.13 50.03
C VAL A 288 -7.09 -3.29 48.74
N THR A 289 -7.31 -3.95 47.60
CA THR A 289 -7.53 -3.25 46.32
C THR A 289 -8.81 -2.41 46.38
N GLY A 290 -9.90 -2.97 46.90
CA GLY A 290 -11.16 -2.24 47.07
C GLY A 290 -11.06 -1.06 48.03
N GLY A 291 -10.41 -1.24 49.18
CA GLY A 291 -10.19 -0.20 50.20
C GLY A 291 -9.34 0.97 49.65
N LEU A 292 -8.26 0.66 48.97
CA LEU A 292 -7.39 1.66 48.32
C LEU A 292 -8.10 2.35 47.16
N THR A 293 -8.85 1.64 46.36
CA THR A 293 -9.67 2.24 45.28
C THR A 293 -10.71 3.18 45.83
N TYR A 294 -11.39 2.78 46.90
CA TYR A 294 -12.37 3.63 47.61
C TYR A 294 -11.69 4.88 48.22
N ALA A 295 -10.55 4.69 48.89
CA ALA A 295 -9.77 5.80 49.46
C ALA A 295 -9.29 6.78 48.36
N GLY A 296 -8.82 6.27 47.23
CA GLY A 296 -8.41 7.07 46.07
C GLY A 296 -9.57 7.91 45.51
N ASN A 297 -10.72 7.29 45.31
CA ASN A 297 -11.92 7.97 44.82
C ASN A 297 -12.41 9.06 45.79
N ARG A 298 -12.42 8.78 47.13
CA ARG A 298 -12.83 9.77 48.13
C ARG A 298 -11.87 10.93 48.28
N GLN A 299 -10.56 10.69 48.03
CA GLN A 299 -9.55 11.71 48.13
C GLN A 299 -9.29 12.45 46.78
N GLY A 300 -10.07 12.15 45.74
CA GLY A 300 -9.90 12.74 44.42
C GLY A 300 -8.56 12.39 43.73
N ARG A 301 -7.95 11.23 44.09
CA ARG A 301 -6.62 10.79 43.59
C ARG A 301 -6.76 9.54 42.74
N SER A 302 -7.04 9.73 41.47
CA SER A 302 -7.27 8.66 40.50
C SER A 302 -6.07 7.71 40.33
N TRP A 303 -4.84 8.21 40.44
CA TRP A 303 -3.64 7.39 40.34
C TRP A 303 -3.51 6.34 41.45
N LEU A 304 -4.05 6.60 42.67
CA LEU A 304 -4.02 5.64 43.78
C LEU A 304 -4.96 4.45 43.50
N ALA A 305 -6.13 4.71 42.92
CA ALA A 305 -7.05 3.66 42.48
C ALA A 305 -6.43 2.83 41.34
N LEU A 306 -5.73 3.48 40.40
CA LEU A 306 -4.99 2.81 39.33
C LEU A 306 -3.87 1.92 39.88
N ALA A 307 -3.04 2.43 40.80
CA ALA A 307 -1.97 1.68 41.41
C ALA A 307 -2.49 0.47 42.22
N ALA A 308 -3.63 0.64 42.91
CA ALA A 308 -4.28 -0.45 43.63
C ALA A 308 -4.79 -1.53 42.67
N LEU A 309 -5.44 -1.18 41.57
CA LEU A 309 -5.88 -2.13 40.55
C LEU A 309 -4.70 -2.84 39.86
N ALA A 310 -3.64 -2.12 39.54
CA ALA A 310 -2.43 -2.68 38.94
C ALA A 310 -1.74 -3.68 39.91
N GLY A 311 -1.63 -3.32 41.20
CA GLY A 311 -1.12 -4.22 42.24
C GLY A 311 -1.98 -5.47 42.43
N GLY A 312 -3.29 -5.29 42.49
CA GLY A 312 -4.24 -6.40 42.61
C GLY A 312 -4.21 -7.36 41.43
N LEU A 313 -4.25 -6.83 40.20
CA LEU A 313 -4.14 -7.64 38.98
C LEU A 313 -2.75 -8.26 38.82
N GLY A 314 -1.68 -7.56 39.25
CA GLY A 314 -0.33 -8.14 39.32
C GLY A 314 -0.26 -9.37 40.24
N TRP A 315 -0.86 -9.29 41.41
CA TRP A 315 -1.00 -10.45 42.32
C TRP A 315 -1.86 -11.57 41.71
N GLY A 316 -2.92 -11.22 40.96
CA GLY A 316 -3.70 -12.21 40.21
C GLY A 316 -2.79 -13.01 39.24
N MET A 317 -1.86 -12.36 38.57
CA MET A 317 -0.91 -13.05 37.69
C MET A 317 0.06 -13.96 38.48
N LEU A 318 0.54 -13.50 39.65
CA LEU A 318 1.39 -14.33 40.54
C LEU A 318 0.64 -15.54 41.07
N MET A 319 -0.64 -15.42 41.45
CA MET A 319 -1.49 -16.53 41.85
C MET A 319 -1.65 -17.55 40.73
N LEU A 320 -1.78 -17.14 39.49
CA LEU A 320 -1.82 -18.06 38.34
C LEU A 320 -0.50 -18.83 38.20
N PHE A 321 0.64 -18.18 38.37
CA PHE A 321 1.94 -18.87 38.31
C PHE A 321 2.15 -19.87 39.42
N SER A 322 1.53 -19.70 40.60
CA SER A 322 1.59 -20.66 41.68
C SER A 322 0.74 -21.93 41.45
N GLY A 323 -0.14 -21.89 40.44
CA GLY A 323 -1.03 -22.99 40.04
C GLY A 323 -2.36 -22.96 40.76
N VAL A 324 -3.47 -22.73 40.03
CA VAL A 324 -4.84 -22.76 40.54
C VAL A 324 -5.45 -24.11 40.21
N THR A 325 -5.39 -25.08 41.12
CA THR A 325 -5.80 -26.47 40.83
C THR A 325 -6.98 -26.96 41.64
N GLY A 326 -7.20 -26.41 42.84
CA GLY A 326 -8.27 -26.82 43.73
C GLY A 326 -9.61 -26.18 43.36
N TYR A 327 -10.73 -26.89 43.62
CA TYR A 327 -12.08 -26.35 43.37
C TYR A 327 -12.33 -25.02 44.09
N THR A 328 -11.91 -24.93 45.36
CA THR A 328 -12.01 -23.72 46.19
C THR A 328 -11.09 -22.61 45.66
N ASP A 329 -9.95 -22.95 45.13
CA ASP A 329 -8.94 -22.00 44.59
C ASP A 329 -9.44 -21.40 43.30
N ILE A 330 -10.03 -22.20 42.40
CA ILE A 330 -10.67 -21.74 41.17
C ILE A 330 -11.77 -20.73 41.47
N LEU A 331 -12.63 -21.04 42.44
CA LEU A 331 -13.76 -20.21 42.82
C LEU A 331 -13.33 -18.88 43.46
N ALA A 332 -12.31 -18.95 44.33
CA ALA A 332 -11.74 -17.80 45.00
C ALA A 332 -11.02 -16.87 44.04
N PHE A 333 -10.17 -17.44 43.18
CA PHE A 333 -9.43 -16.69 42.16
C PHE A 333 -10.38 -16.08 41.13
N GLY A 334 -11.33 -16.88 40.60
CA GLY A 334 -12.30 -16.38 39.63
C GLY A 334 -13.18 -15.26 40.21
N GLY A 335 -13.66 -15.44 41.44
CA GLY A 335 -14.44 -14.39 42.17
C GLY A 335 -13.60 -13.11 42.35
N TYR A 336 -12.35 -13.27 42.77
CA TYR A 336 -11.39 -12.18 42.91
C TYR A 336 -11.20 -11.39 41.59
N ILE A 337 -10.98 -12.07 40.47
CA ILE A 337 -10.80 -11.43 39.17
C ILE A 337 -12.11 -10.75 38.69
N VAL A 338 -13.27 -11.31 38.94
CA VAL A 338 -14.55 -10.67 38.62
C VAL A 338 -14.72 -9.35 39.40
N VAL A 339 -14.31 -9.33 40.68
CA VAL A 339 -14.38 -8.11 41.50
C VAL A 339 -13.41 -7.05 40.93
N LEU A 340 -12.21 -7.40 40.63
CA LEU A 340 -11.20 -6.46 40.13
C LEU A 340 -11.44 -6.01 38.69
N GLY A 341 -11.89 -6.91 37.82
CA GLY A 341 -12.04 -6.63 36.39
C GLY A 341 -13.36 -5.96 36.01
N ALA A 342 -14.45 -6.22 36.76
CA ALA A 342 -15.77 -5.69 36.45
C ALA A 342 -16.31 -4.75 37.53
N ILE A 343 -16.35 -5.19 38.80
CA ILE A 343 -17.04 -4.46 39.86
C ILE A 343 -16.27 -3.17 40.25
N LEU A 344 -14.99 -3.27 40.56
CA LEU A 344 -14.24 -2.10 41.02
C LEU A 344 -14.10 -1.02 39.93
N PRO A 345 -13.79 -1.34 38.64
CA PRO A 345 -13.75 -0.34 37.56
C PRO A 345 -15.11 0.33 37.32
N ALA A 346 -16.24 -0.36 37.54
CA ALA A 346 -17.57 0.21 37.35
C ALA A 346 -17.91 1.26 38.40
N PHE A 347 -17.43 1.08 39.64
CA PHE A 347 -17.63 2.04 40.73
C PHE A 347 -16.58 3.14 40.85
N ALA A 348 -15.50 3.08 40.07
CA ALA A 348 -14.47 4.11 40.00
C ALA A 348 -15.04 5.36 39.32
N LYS A 349 -15.37 6.41 40.09
CA LYS A 349 -15.79 7.71 39.55
C LYS A 349 -14.61 8.39 38.92
N ALA A 350 -14.78 8.91 37.71
CA ALA A 350 -13.82 9.81 37.11
C ALA A 350 -13.79 11.11 37.91
N GLY A 351 -12.66 11.50 38.47
CA GLY A 351 -12.47 12.83 39.06
C GLY A 351 -12.69 13.91 38.00
N ASN A 352 -13.20 15.06 38.43
CA ASN A 352 -13.67 16.12 37.53
C ASN A 352 -12.56 16.79 36.67
N ASP A 353 -11.26 16.56 36.95
CA ASP A 353 -10.17 17.39 36.41
C ASP A 353 -9.05 16.61 35.69
N GLU A 354 -9.00 15.29 35.73
CA GLU A 354 -8.00 14.53 34.95
C GLU A 354 -8.65 13.91 33.71
N GLY A 355 -8.10 14.25 32.56
CA GLY A 355 -8.68 13.98 31.26
C GLY A 355 -9.37 12.64 31.11
N ILE A 356 -10.55 12.70 30.55
CA ILE A 356 -11.46 11.57 30.21
C ILE A 356 -10.71 10.35 29.60
N ALA A 357 -9.57 10.59 28.94
CA ALA A 357 -8.71 9.56 28.36
C ALA A 357 -8.03 8.67 29.43
N ALA A 358 -7.46 9.23 30.51
CA ALA A 358 -6.74 8.46 31.52
C ALA A 358 -7.70 7.48 32.27
N SER A 359 -8.90 7.93 32.62
CA SER A 359 -9.91 7.09 33.28
C SER A 359 -10.45 5.96 32.38
N ARG A 360 -10.47 6.16 31.05
CA ARG A 360 -10.85 5.16 30.07
C ARG A 360 -9.79 4.06 29.94
N PHE A 361 -8.51 4.42 29.80
CA PHE A 361 -7.40 3.45 29.73
C PHE A 361 -7.31 2.57 30.98
N VAL A 362 -7.56 3.13 32.15
CA VAL A 362 -7.55 2.38 33.42
C VAL A 362 -8.62 1.30 33.44
N ARG A 363 -9.85 1.65 33.09
CA ARG A 363 -10.98 0.73 33.09
C ARG A 363 -10.84 -0.36 32.04
N LEU A 364 -10.42 0.02 30.84
CA LEU A 364 -10.19 -0.93 29.76
C LEU A 364 -9.01 -1.87 30.06
N GLY A 365 -7.91 -1.32 30.61
CA GLY A 365 -6.75 -2.12 31.00
C GLY A 365 -7.06 -3.10 32.11
N ALA A 366 -7.81 -2.71 33.14
CA ALA A 366 -8.22 -3.59 34.22
C ALA A 366 -9.13 -4.72 33.73
N ALA A 367 -10.16 -4.39 32.94
CA ALA A 367 -11.08 -5.38 32.38
C ALA A 367 -10.37 -6.32 31.39
N GLY A 368 -9.46 -5.77 30.56
CA GLY A 368 -8.68 -6.56 29.60
C GLY A 368 -7.72 -7.54 30.28
N LEU A 369 -6.98 -7.07 31.28
CA LEU A 369 -6.04 -7.93 32.02
C LEU A 369 -6.81 -8.98 32.86
N ALA A 370 -7.95 -8.64 33.43
CA ALA A 370 -8.82 -9.58 34.10
C ALA A 370 -9.34 -10.67 33.15
N ALA A 371 -9.76 -10.28 31.93
CA ALA A 371 -10.20 -11.24 30.92
C ALA A 371 -9.06 -12.21 30.51
N ILE A 372 -7.84 -11.69 30.32
CA ILE A 372 -6.65 -12.52 30.02
C ILE A 372 -6.38 -13.50 31.18
N GLN A 373 -6.34 -13.02 32.43
CA GLN A 373 -6.08 -13.87 33.59
C GLN A 373 -7.15 -14.96 33.75
N MET A 374 -8.40 -14.61 33.54
CA MET A 374 -9.51 -15.57 33.56
C MET A 374 -9.38 -16.59 32.43
N GLY A 375 -8.99 -16.18 31.23
CA GLY A 375 -8.71 -17.09 30.11
C GLY A 375 -7.55 -18.03 30.42
N LEU A 376 -6.45 -17.52 30.99
CA LEU A 376 -5.31 -18.36 31.41
C LEU A 376 -5.71 -19.36 32.47
N MET A 377 -6.57 -18.98 33.44
CA MET A 377 -7.14 -19.91 34.42
C MET A 377 -7.95 -21.02 33.74
N VAL A 378 -8.78 -20.68 32.76
CA VAL A 378 -9.53 -21.68 31.97
C VAL A 378 -8.57 -22.70 31.34
N GLY A 379 -7.47 -22.22 30.75
CA GLY A 379 -6.44 -23.10 30.16
C GLY A 379 -5.74 -23.98 31.18
N GLN A 380 -5.30 -23.40 32.31
CA GLN A 380 -4.61 -24.14 33.39
C GLN A 380 -5.48 -25.21 34.07
N THR A 381 -6.79 -24.96 34.14
CA THR A 381 -7.72 -25.90 34.76
C THR A 381 -8.25 -26.97 33.81
N GLY A 382 -7.61 -27.16 32.65
CA GLY A 382 -8.02 -28.13 31.64
C GLY A 382 -9.41 -27.81 31.04
N PHE A 383 -9.73 -26.52 30.91
CA PHE A 383 -11.00 -26.04 30.34
C PHE A 383 -12.24 -26.53 31.08
N SER A 384 -12.16 -26.63 32.43
CA SER A 384 -13.24 -27.09 33.26
C SER A 384 -14.48 -26.19 33.14
N LEU A 385 -15.68 -26.77 33.23
CA LEU A 385 -16.94 -26.01 33.18
C LEU A 385 -17.06 -24.98 34.31
N LEU A 386 -16.44 -25.24 35.48
CA LEU A 386 -16.39 -24.27 36.57
C LEU A 386 -15.61 -23.01 36.15
N ALA A 387 -14.43 -23.18 35.57
CA ALA A 387 -13.62 -22.08 35.12
C ALA A 387 -14.32 -21.30 33.97
N TRP A 388 -14.94 -21.99 33.03
CA TRP A 388 -15.76 -21.38 32.01
C TRP A 388 -16.98 -20.63 32.57
N SER A 389 -17.61 -21.13 33.61
CA SER A 389 -18.74 -20.43 34.26
C SER A 389 -18.29 -19.11 34.93
N LEU A 390 -17.10 -19.09 35.53
CA LEU A 390 -16.48 -17.91 36.12
C LEU A 390 -16.07 -16.90 35.05
N PHE A 391 -15.51 -17.36 33.93
CA PHE A 391 -15.25 -16.53 32.75
C PHE A 391 -16.56 -15.94 32.20
N GLY A 392 -17.60 -16.78 32.10
CA GLY A 392 -18.94 -16.36 31.69
C GLY A 392 -19.53 -15.32 32.64
N LEU A 393 -19.29 -15.44 33.96
CA LEU A 393 -19.72 -14.47 34.97
C LEU A 393 -19.02 -13.12 34.78
N LEU A 394 -17.69 -13.12 34.53
CA LEU A 394 -16.94 -11.91 34.22
C LEU A 394 -17.49 -11.28 32.94
N ALA A 395 -17.65 -12.08 31.88
CA ALA A 395 -18.20 -11.65 30.61
C ALA A 395 -19.59 -11.04 30.74
N ALA A 396 -20.50 -11.70 31.50
CA ALA A 396 -21.85 -11.20 31.77
C ALA A 396 -21.83 -9.91 32.60
N ALA A 397 -20.94 -9.80 33.59
CA ALA A 397 -20.76 -8.58 34.36
C ALA A 397 -20.28 -7.41 33.49
N LEU A 398 -19.28 -7.65 32.62
CA LEU A 398 -18.78 -6.64 31.66
C LEU A 398 -19.85 -6.25 30.64
N ALA A 399 -20.64 -7.21 30.14
CA ALA A 399 -21.76 -6.95 29.23
C ALA A 399 -22.88 -6.15 29.91
N PHE A 400 -23.19 -6.45 31.18
CA PHE A 400 -24.18 -5.71 31.99
C PHE A 400 -23.73 -4.26 32.24
N PHE A 401 -22.48 -4.04 32.61
CA PHE A 401 -21.93 -2.69 32.76
C PHE A 401 -21.83 -1.95 31.42
N ALA A 402 -21.48 -2.64 30.32
CA ALA A 402 -21.49 -2.08 28.97
C ALA A 402 -22.90 -1.67 28.48
N TRP A 403 -23.93 -2.34 28.99
CA TRP A 403 -25.32 -1.98 28.75
C TRP A 403 -25.71 -0.67 29.44
N SER A 404 -25.29 -0.49 30.68
CA SER A 404 -25.58 0.71 31.47
C SER A 404 -24.63 1.87 31.14
N GLU A 405 -23.36 1.62 30.89
CA GLU A 405 -22.35 2.63 30.56
C GLU A 405 -21.69 2.34 29.19
N PRO A 406 -22.03 3.12 28.13
CA PRO A 406 -21.53 2.91 26.80
C PRO A 406 -19.99 2.94 26.65
N ARG A 407 -19.28 3.53 27.61
CA ARG A 407 -17.81 3.62 27.63
C ARG A 407 -17.12 2.29 27.97
N LEU A 408 -17.86 1.32 28.53
CA LEU A 408 -17.33 0.00 28.88
C LEU A 408 -17.53 -1.07 27.79
N ARG A 409 -18.15 -0.74 26.66
CA ARG A 409 -18.39 -1.67 25.53
C ARG A 409 -17.09 -2.23 24.93
N GLU A 410 -16.03 -1.45 24.92
CA GLU A 410 -14.73 -1.90 24.46
C GLU A 410 -14.13 -3.00 25.35
N ALA A 411 -14.40 -2.95 26.66
CA ALA A 411 -13.98 -4.00 27.59
C ALA A 411 -14.71 -5.33 27.33
N SER A 412 -16.03 -5.28 27.08
CA SER A 412 -16.83 -6.44 26.67
C SER A 412 -16.33 -7.03 25.33
N ALA A 413 -15.98 -6.17 24.35
CA ALA A 413 -15.43 -6.63 23.09
C ALA A 413 -14.07 -7.30 23.26
N PHE A 414 -13.19 -6.78 24.12
CA PHE A 414 -11.93 -7.41 24.44
C PHE A 414 -12.11 -8.78 25.10
N ALA A 415 -13.02 -8.88 26.08
CA ALA A 415 -13.34 -10.16 26.72
C ALA A 415 -13.91 -11.17 25.72
N SER A 416 -14.68 -10.73 24.72
CA SER A 416 -15.18 -11.59 23.64
C SER A 416 -14.04 -12.18 22.80
N ALA A 417 -13.00 -11.38 22.51
CA ALA A 417 -11.81 -11.86 21.80
C ALA A 417 -11.03 -12.90 22.61
N VAL A 418 -10.87 -12.68 23.94
CA VAL A 418 -10.24 -13.67 24.82
C VAL A 418 -11.06 -14.96 24.88
N GLY A 419 -12.39 -14.87 24.99
CA GLY A 419 -13.26 -16.04 24.97
C GLY A 419 -13.17 -16.84 23.69
N LEU A 420 -13.12 -16.17 22.52
CA LEU A 420 -12.87 -16.82 21.22
C LEU A 420 -11.50 -17.50 21.17
N ALA A 421 -10.46 -16.81 21.63
CA ALA A 421 -9.11 -17.40 21.67
C ALA A 421 -9.07 -18.67 22.51
N MET A 422 -9.72 -18.67 23.68
CA MET A 422 -9.80 -19.84 24.56
C MET A 422 -10.63 -20.98 23.95
N LEU A 423 -11.73 -20.68 23.26
CA LEU A 423 -12.48 -21.67 22.47
C LEU A 423 -11.64 -22.27 21.36
N GLY A 424 -10.84 -21.44 20.69
CA GLY A 424 -9.96 -21.85 19.59
C GLY A 424 -8.81 -22.74 20.02
N ILE A 425 -8.24 -22.55 21.22
CA ILE A 425 -7.14 -23.36 21.74
C ILE A 425 -7.59 -24.54 22.59
N TRP A 426 -8.91 -24.70 22.83
CA TRP A 426 -9.45 -25.81 23.65
C TRP A 426 -9.14 -27.16 22.98
N PRO A 427 -8.31 -28.04 23.57
CA PRO A 427 -7.98 -29.32 22.99
C PRO A 427 -9.17 -30.29 23.15
N ASP A 428 -9.56 -30.93 22.08
CA ASP A 428 -10.56 -32.01 22.00
C ASP A 428 -11.79 -31.84 22.92
N PRO A 429 -12.57 -30.76 22.79
CA PRO A 429 -13.71 -30.51 23.63
C PRO A 429 -14.84 -31.53 23.40
N SER A 430 -15.49 -31.99 24.45
CA SER A 430 -16.74 -32.77 24.27
C SER A 430 -17.79 -31.86 23.61
N ILE A 431 -18.60 -32.44 22.70
CA ILE A 431 -19.67 -31.71 21.98
C ILE A 431 -20.57 -30.96 22.97
N GLN A 432 -20.96 -31.64 24.06
CA GLN A 432 -21.86 -31.07 25.07
C GLN A 432 -21.24 -29.85 25.75
N ASN A 433 -19.99 -29.92 26.21
CA ASN A 433 -19.33 -28.82 26.90
C ASN A 433 -19.07 -27.65 25.97
N PHE A 434 -18.58 -27.94 24.73
CA PHE A 434 -18.35 -26.90 23.74
C PHE A 434 -19.65 -26.16 23.35
N THR A 435 -20.74 -26.92 23.20
CA THR A 435 -22.05 -26.32 22.87
C THR A 435 -22.56 -25.45 24.01
N ILE A 436 -22.50 -25.93 25.26
CA ILE A 436 -22.93 -25.16 26.43
C ILE A 436 -22.18 -23.83 26.52
N VAL A 437 -20.84 -23.91 26.47
CA VAL A 437 -19.98 -22.72 26.56
C VAL A 437 -20.18 -21.80 25.35
N GLY A 438 -20.19 -22.36 24.14
CA GLY A 438 -20.38 -21.60 22.90
C GLY A 438 -21.70 -20.84 22.86
N VAL A 439 -22.80 -21.50 23.25
CA VAL A 439 -24.16 -20.88 23.33
C VAL A 439 -24.20 -19.83 24.44
N ALA A 440 -23.61 -20.08 25.60
CA ALA A 440 -23.56 -19.10 26.69
C ALA A 440 -22.78 -17.84 26.27
N LEU A 441 -21.61 -17.99 25.64
CA LEU A 441 -20.83 -16.86 25.15
C LEU A 441 -21.52 -16.15 23.97
N LEU A 442 -22.21 -16.89 23.09
CA LEU A 442 -23.01 -16.31 22.01
C LEU A 442 -24.18 -15.47 22.56
N ALA A 443 -24.80 -15.91 23.64
CA ALA A 443 -25.83 -15.14 24.31
C ALA A 443 -25.29 -13.83 24.92
N ILE A 444 -24.08 -13.87 25.50
CA ILE A 444 -23.46 -12.70 26.13
C ILE A 444 -22.91 -11.75 25.07
N PHE A 445 -22.03 -12.26 24.17
CA PHE A 445 -21.27 -11.44 23.24
C PHE A 445 -21.95 -11.21 21.88
N GLY A 446 -22.99 -11.99 21.55
CA GLY A 446 -23.77 -11.85 20.33
C GLY A 446 -25.13 -11.20 20.59
N ALA A 447 -25.96 -11.77 21.52
CA ALA A 447 -27.35 -11.30 21.72
C ALA A 447 -27.42 -9.94 22.46
N VAL A 448 -26.51 -9.65 23.41
CA VAL A 448 -26.49 -8.35 24.10
C VAL A 448 -26.16 -7.19 23.14
N PRO A 449 -25.12 -7.22 22.33
CA PRO A 449 -24.88 -6.20 21.30
C PRO A 449 -26.03 -6.09 20.29
N LEU A 450 -26.63 -7.22 19.87
CA LEU A 450 -27.80 -7.21 19.00
C LEU A 450 -28.97 -6.46 19.66
N ALA A 451 -29.24 -6.71 20.95
CA ALA A 451 -30.27 -6.02 21.70
C ALA A 451 -30.02 -4.51 21.82
N ASN A 452 -28.75 -4.08 21.98
CA ASN A 452 -28.37 -2.68 21.96
C ASN A 452 -28.66 -2.04 20.58
N ILE A 453 -28.37 -2.75 19.48
CA ILE A 453 -28.66 -2.31 18.11
C ILE A 453 -30.19 -2.16 17.93
N TRP A 454 -30.96 -3.11 18.40
CA TRP A 454 -32.43 -3.09 18.25
C TRP A 454 -33.12 -1.97 19.05
N ARG A 455 -32.56 -1.58 20.20
CA ARG A 455 -33.03 -0.46 21.01
C ARG A 455 -32.61 0.91 20.49
N GLY A 456 -31.78 0.99 19.50
CA GLY A 456 -31.24 2.26 18.99
C GLY A 456 -30.19 2.91 19.90
N ALA A 457 -29.77 2.22 20.97
CA ALA A 457 -28.71 2.67 21.89
C ALA A 457 -27.31 2.22 21.46
N HIS A 458 -27.15 1.77 20.21
CA HIS A 458 -25.92 1.18 19.71
C HIS A 458 -24.82 2.22 19.45
N ARG A 459 -23.59 1.76 19.56
CA ARG A 459 -22.39 2.38 18.99
C ARG A 459 -21.76 1.41 17.99
N ASP A 460 -20.87 1.91 17.14
CA ASP A 460 -20.17 1.07 16.16
C ASP A 460 -19.51 -0.17 16.79
N MET A 461 -19.05 -0.04 18.06
CA MET A 461 -18.44 -1.13 18.83
C MET A 461 -19.36 -2.33 19.06
N ASP A 462 -20.68 -2.13 19.22
CA ASP A 462 -21.64 -3.23 19.33
C ASP A 462 -21.70 -4.05 18.04
N ALA A 463 -21.65 -3.38 16.89
CA ALA A 463 -21.62 -4.04 15.58
C ALA A 463 -20.30 -4.79 15.35
N TYR A 464 -19.18 -4.20 15.75
CA TYR A 464 -17.85 -4.82 15.61
C TYR A 464 -17.71 -6.05 16.52
N GLN A 465 -18.17 -5.97 17.76
CA GLN A 465 -18.17 -7.09 18.70
C GLN A 465 -19.04 -8.24 18.18
N LEU A 466 -20.28 -7.95 17.76
CA LEU A 466 -21.21 -8.95 17.23
C LEU A 466 -20.65 -9.63 15.99
N ALA A 467 -20.16 -8.84 15.04
CA ALA A 467 -19.60 -9.35 13.80
C ALA A 467 -18.33 -10.18 14.04
N GLY A 468 -17.40 -9.67 14.85
CA GLY A 468 -16.14 -10.37 15.16
C GLY A 468 -16.37 -11.65 15.94
N PHE A 469 -17.30 -11.63 16.92
CA PHE A 469 -17.61 -12.82 17.71
C PHE A 469 -18.32 -13.89 16.87
N ALA A 470 -19.29 -13.50 16.05
CA ALA A 470 -19.97 -14.42 15.14
C ALA A 470 -18.99 -15.08 14.15
N LEU A 471 -18.12 -14.29 13.51
CA LEU A 471 -17.11 -14.82 12.58
C LEU A 471 -16.11 -15.74 13.27
N GLY A 472 -15.61 -15.35 14.45
CA GLY A 472 -14.69 -16.20 15.20
C GLY A 472 -15.31 -17.53 15.60
N LEU A 473 -16.56 -17.53 16.06
CA LEU A 473 -17.26 -18.75 16.43
C LEU A 473 -17.57 -19.62 15.19
N ILE A 474 -17.94 -19.02 14.06
CA ILE A 474 -18.12 -19.74 12.78
C ILE A 474 -16.82 -20.40 12.32
N ALA A 475 -15.67 -19.74 12.50
CA ALA A 475 -14.39 -20.30 12.12
C ALA A 475 -13.92 -21.44 13.04
N ILE A 476 -14.15 -21.30 14.36
CA ILE A 476 -13.68 -22.28 15.38
C ILE A 476 -14.55 -23.53 15.41
N THR A 477 -15.88 -23.40 15.21
CA THR A 477 -16.81 -24.54 15.38
C THR A 477 -16.50 -25.71 14.44
N PRO A 478 -16.29 -25.55 13.13
CA PRO A 478 -15.92 -26.65 12.25
C PRO A 478 -14.60 -27.30 12.65
N GLU A 479 -13.59 -26.48 12.98
CA GLU A 479 -12.26 -26.96 13.37
C GLU A 479 -12.30 -27.87 14.61
N ARG A 480 -13.21 -27.56 15.58
CA ARG A 480 -13.30 -28.29 16.85
C ARG A 480 -14.31 -29.44 16.84
N LEU A 481 -15.27 -29.44 15.90
CA LEU A 481 -16.35 -30.41 15.90
C LEU A 481 -16.42 -31.31 14.61
N HIS A 482 -15.51 -31.14 13.64
CA HIS A 482 -15.53 -31.86 12.35
C HIS A 482 -15.46 -33.39 12.54
N TRP A 483 -14.81 -33.87 13.59
CA TRP A 483 -14.70 -35.29 13.88
C TRP A 483 -15.98 -35.92 14.43
N ALA A 484 -16.92 -35.14 14.90
CA ALA A 484 -18.10 -35.59 15.63
C ALA A 484 -19.45 -35.14 15.04
N VAL A 485 -19.42 -34.17 14.14
CA VAL A 485 -20.61 -33.57 13.54
C VAL A 485 -20.48 -33.55 12.02
N THR A 486 -21.55 -33.89 11.31
CA THR A 486 -21.55 -33.89 9.82
C THR A 486 -21.40 -32.50 9.26
N ASP A 487 -20.79 -32.37 8.07
CA ASP A 487 -20.58 -31.09 7.39
C ASP A 487 -21.90 -30.33 7.20
N LEU A 488 -22.98 -31.03 6.86
CA LEU A 488 -24.29 -30.39 6.72
C LEU A 488 -24.80 -29.77 8.04
N ALA A 489 -24.56 -30.44 9.18
CA ALA A 489 -24.94 -29.92 10.48
C ALA A 489 -24.04 -28.76 10.90
N LEU A 490 -22.74 -28.82 10.61
CA LEU A 490 -21.78 -27.71 10.80
C LEU A 490 -22.17 -26.49 9.97
N ALA A 491 -22.54 -26.67 8.71
CA ALA A 491 -23.07 -25.61 7.87
C ALA A 491 -24.36 -24.99 8.46
N GLY A 492 -25.26 -25.85 8.98
CA GLY A 492 -26.48 -25.38 9.69
C GLY A 492 -26.16 -24.55 10.91
N ILE A 493 -25.17 -24.94 11.72
CA ILE A 493 -24.72 -24.16 12.88
C ILE A 493 -24.13 -22.82 12.44
N ALA A 494 -23.28 -22.81 11.41
CA ALA A 494 -22.70 -21.60 10.84
C ALA A 494 -23.78 -20.63 10.36
N LEU A 495 -24.82 -21.13 9.67
CA LEU A 495 -25.97 -20.32 9.26
C LEU A 495 -26.76 -19.79 10.46
N ALA A 496 -26.99 -20.62 11.49
CA ALA A 496 -27.68 -20.19 12.71
C ALA A 496 -26.94 -19.03 13.41
N ILE A 497 -25.60 -19.10 13.53
CA ILE A 497 -24.78 -18.02 14.08
C ILE A 497 -24.87 -16.78 13.18
N THR A 498 -24.86 -16.96 11.86
CA THR A 498 -24.94 -15.89 10.86
C THR A 498 -26.25 -15.11 10.91
N THR A 499 -27.32 -15.69 11.48
CA THR A 499 -28.59 -14.96 11.65
C THR A 499 -28.45 -13.71 12.50
N LEU A 500 -27.53 -13.67 13.48
CA LEU A 500 -27.30 -12.50 14.34
C LEU A 500 -26.80 -11.29 13.55
N PRO A 501 -25.70 -11.37 12.76
CA PRO A 501 -25.28 -10.25 11.91
C PRO A 501 -26.29 -9.91 10.81
N ILE A 502 -27.07 -10.87 10.29
CA ILE A 502 -28.16 -10.59 9.34
C ILE A 502 -29.22 -9.71 10.00
N LEU A 503 -29.70 -10.09 11.20
CA LEU A 503 -30.69 -9.33 11.95
C LEU A 503 -30.18 -7.94 12.34
N ALA A 504 -28.91 -7.83 12.72
CA ALA A 504 -28.27 -6.54 12.98
C ALA A 504 -28.23 -5.66 11.73
N THR A 505 -27.83 -6.24 10.59
CA THR A 505 -27.80 -5.54 9.30
C THR A 505 -29.20 -5.09 8.88
N TRP A 506 -30.18 -5.97 9.00
CA TRP A 506 -31.57 -5.64 8.66
C TRP A 506 -32.10 -4.47 9.48
N LYS A 507 -31.87 -4.46 10.80
CA LYS A 507 -32.33 -3.38 11.68
C LYS A 507 -31.65 -2.05 11.38
N GLN A 508 -30.35 -2.09 11.01
CA GLN A 508 -29.57 -0.88 10.70
C GLN A 508 -29.69 -0.44 9.24
N TRP A 509 -30.48 -1.17 8.41
CA TRP A 509 -30.58 -0.89 6.99
C TRP A 509 -31.21 0.49 6.75
N PRO A 510 -30.47 1.46 6.18
CA PRO A 510 -30.99 2.83 6.05
C PRO A 510 -31.98 2.95 4.88
N SER A 511 -32.77 4.05 4.87
CA SER A 511 -33.54 4.45 3.69
C SER A 511 -32.65 4.64 2.47
N ARG A 512 -33.23 4.66 1.25
CA ARG A 512 -32.45 4.74 0.00
C ARG A 512 -31.57 5.97 -0.10
N GLU A 513 -31.92 7.06 0.52
CA GLU A 513 -31.24 8.36 0.45
C GLU A 513 -30.04 8.45 1.39
N ASN A 514 -30.05 7.68 2.47
CA ASN A 514 -28.99 7.74 3.46
C ASN A 514 -27.84 6.76 3.16
N PRO A 515 -26.57 7.16 3.40
CA PRO A 515 -25.44 6.27 3.24
C PRO A 515 -25.46 5.15 4.27
N LEU A 516 -24.89 3.99 3.92
CA LEU A 516 -24.64 2.89 4.86
C LEU A 516 -23.57 3.32 5.85
N GLY A 517 -23.89 3.22 7.15
CA GLY A 517 -22.90 3.41 8.20
C GLY A 517 -21.85 2.31 8.23
N THR A 518 -20.71 2.58 8.87
CA THR A 518 -19.62 1.60 9.05
C THR A 518 -20.10 0.36 9.80
N SER A 519 -20.93 0.54 10.84
CA SER A 519 -21.54 -0.54 11.60
C SER A 519 -22.38 -1.49 10.74
N THR A 520 -23.19 -0.94 9.84
CA THR A 520 -24.02 -1.74 8.91
C THR A 520 -23.17 -2.50 7.90
N LEU A 521 -22.07 -1.88 7.40
CA LEU A 521 -21.17 -2.55 6.48
C LEU A 521 -20.43 -3.71 7.15
N VAL A 522 -20.00 -3.55 8.40
CA VAL A 522 -19.29 -4.61 9.14
C VAL A 522 -20.21 -5.79 9.43
N THR A 523 -21.46 -5.54 9.88
CA THR A 523 -22.42 -6.63 10.11
C THR A 523 -22.81 -7.32 8.81
N LEU A 524 -22.97 -6.57 7.69
CA LEU A 524 -23.22 -7.15 6.37
C LEU A 524 -22.05 -8.00 5.90
N THR A 525 -20.82 -7.52 6.07
CA THR A 525 -19.61 -8.27 5.70
C THR A 525 -19.52 -9.57 6.50
N SER A 526 -19.81 -9.52 7.81
CA SER A 526 -19.85 -10.71 8.65
C SER A 526 -20.92 -11.70 8.19
N ALA A 527 -22.12 -11.21 7.82
CA ALA A 527 -23.17 -12.05 7.27
C ALA A 527 -22.76 -12.72 5.93
N VAL A 528 -22.14 -11.95 5.04
CA VAL A 528 -21.63 -12.45 3.74
C VAL A 528 -20.60 -13.55 3.96
N ILE A 529 -19.60 -13.32 4.84
CA ILE A 529 -18.56 -14.31 5.15
C ILE A 529 -19.21 -15.57 5.78
N GLY A 530 -20.14 -15.40 6.72
CA GLY A 530 -20.84 -16.53 7.36
C GLY A 530 -21.61 -17.38 6.36
N ILE A 531 -22.31 -16.78 5.39
CA ILE A 531 -23.01 -17.51 4.31
C ILE A 531 -22.01 -18.24 3.41
N VAL A 532 -20.90 -17.59 3.06
CA VAL A 532 -19.82 -18.22 2.26
C VAL A 532 -19.26 -19.44 2.99
N VAL A 533 -18.88 -19.28 4.26
CA VAL A 533 -18.32 -20.40 5.05
C VAL A 533 -19.31 -21.56 5.16
N ALA A 534 -20.57 -21.29 5.46
CA ALA A 534 -21.61 -22.31 5.52
C ALA A 534 -21.78 -23.05 4.18
N GLY A 535 -21.77 -22.30 3.08
CA GLY A 535 -21.82 -22.86 1.74
C GLY A 535 -20.60 -23.72 1.41
N LEU A 536 -19.39 -23.28 1.77
CA LEU A 536 -18.13 -24.02 1.55
C LEU A 536 -18.08 -25.32 2.36
N ILE A 537 -18.60 -25.34 3.59
CA ILE A 537 -18.68 -26.54 4.42
C ILE A 537 -19.66 -27.56 3.81
N SER A 538 -20.80 -27.09 3.26
CA SER A 538 -21.86 -27.97 2.74
C SER A 538 -21.64 -28.47 1.32
N THR A 539 -20.68 -27.92 0.59
CA THR A 539 -20.44 -28.25 -0.84
C THR A 539 -19.05 -28.82 -1.06
N PRO A 540 -18.87 -29.70 -2.08
CA PRO A 540 -17.55 -30.20 -2.41
C PRO A 540 -16.63 -29.06 -2.89
N LEU A 541 -15.33 -29.20 -2.67
CA LEU A 541 -14.32 -28.16 -2.95
C LEU A 541 -14.38 -27.61 -4.36
N TRP A 542 -14.67 -28.45 -5.38
CA TRP A 542 -14.78 -28.00 -6.77
C TRP A 542 -15.90 -26.97 -7.00
N ALA A 543 -16.90 -26.92 -6.10
CA ALA A 543 -18.03 -26.00 -6.19
C ALA A 543 -17.81 -24.69 -5.44
N SER A 544 -16.68 -24.52 -4.77
CA SER A 544 -16.37 -23.29 -4.00
C SER A 544 -16.50 -21.99 -4.81
N PRO A 545 -16.08 -21.91 -6.10
CA PRO A 545 -16.28 -20.70 -6.90
C PRO A 545 -17.78 -20.40 -7.15
N LEU A 546 -18.62 -21.43 -7.22
CA LEU A 546 -20.07 -21.27 -7.43
C LEU A 546 -20.73 -20.63 -6.20
N VAL A 547 -20.37 -21.10 -5.00
CA VAL A 547 -20.89 -20.57 -3.75
C VAL A 547 -20.51 -19.09 -3.60
N ILE A 548 -19.22 -18.77 -3.74
CA ILE A 548 -18.71 -17.41 -3.54
C ILE A 548 -19.22 -16.49 -4.65
N GLY A 549 -19.22 -16.95 -5.90
CA GLY A 549 -19.76 -16.20 -7.05
C GLY A 549 -21.25 -15.90 -6.91
N GLY A 550 -22.03 -16.86 -6.41
CA GLY A 550 -23.45 -16.68 -6.11
C GLY A 550 -23.69 -15.64 -5.00
N VAL A 551 -22.90 -15.69 -3.94
CA VAL A 551 -22.94 -14.68 -2.86
C VAL A 551 -22.52 -13.29 -3.38
N ALA A 552 -21.50 -13.22 -4.24
CA ALA A 552 -21.07 -11.97 -4.87
C ALA A 552 -22.21 -11.35 -5.70
N LEU A 553 -22.95 -12.17 -6.48
CA LEU A 553 -24.13 -11.71 -7.21
C LEU A 553 -25.23 -11.21 -6.26
N GLY A 554 -25.44 -11.87 -5.13
CA GLY A 554 -26.36 -11.42 -4.09
C GLY A 554 -25.98 -10.03 -3.54
N VAL A 555 -24.71 -9.81 -3.25
CA VAL A 555 -24.20 -8.49 -2.78
C VAL A 555 -24.36 -7.43 -3.88
N ILE A 556 -24.08 -7.76 -5.14
CA ILE A 556 -24.29 -6.87 -6.29
C ILE A 556 -25.76 -6.51 -6.42
N ALA A 557 -26.67 -7.48 -6.28
CA ALA A 557 -28.12 -7.27 -6.35
C ALA A 557 -28.63 -6.34 -5.24
N LEU A 558 -28.15 -6.52 -3.98
CA LEU A 558 -28.43 -5.62 -2.86
C LEU A 558 -27.98 -4.18 -3.16
N GLY A 559 -26.84 -4.04 -3.83
CA GLY A 559 -26.27 -2.75 -4.23
C GLY A 559 -26.74 -2.22 -5.58
N TRP A 560 -27.62 -2.92 -6.33
CA TRP A 560 -27.94 -2.59 -7.73
C TRP A 560 -28.46 -1.15 -7.90
N HIS A 561 -29.39 -0.77 -7.03
CA HIS A 561 -30.01 0.57 -7.07
C HIS A 561 -29.35 1.57 -6.10
N ARG A 562 -28.24 1.18 -5.45
CA ARG A 562 -27.51 2.00 -4.49
C ARG A 562 -26.07 2.19 -4.95
N ASN A 563 -25.71 3.41 -5.28
CA ASN A 563 -24.34 3.73 -5.72
C ASN A 563 -23.47 4.09 -4.49
N GLN A 564 -23.24 3.13 -3.60
CA GLN A 564 -22.49 3.33 -2.36
C GLN A 564 -21.15 2.59 -2.41
N LYS A 565 -20.08 3.33 -2.14
CA LYS A 565 -18.68 2.82 -2.21
C LYS A 565 -18.47 1.55 -1.37
N GLY A 566 -19.04 1.47 -0.16
CA GLY A 566 -18.89 0.31 0.71
C GLY A 566 -19.48 -0.98 0.14
N LEU A 567 -20.69 -0.93 -0.42
CA LEU A 567 -21.32 -2.08 -1.09
C LEU A 567 -20.58 -2.49 -2.35
N THR A 568 -20.13 -1.50 -3.13
CA THR A 568 -19.34 -1.78 -4.33
C THR A 568 -18.01 -2.43 -3.97
N ALA A 569 -17.32 -1.94 -2.92
CA ALA A 569 -16.10 -2.56 -2.44
C ALA A 569 -16.32 -4.01 -1.96
N LEU A 570 -17.40 -4.27 -1.19
CA LEU A 570 -17.74 -5.62 -0.75
C LEU A 570 -18.04 -6.55 -1.94
N ALA A 571 -18.77 -6.06 -2.95
CA ALA A 571 -19.05 -6.80 -4.19
C ALA A 571 -17.75 -7.14 -4.95
N TRP A 572 -16.82 -6.20 -5.04
CA TRP A 572 -15.50 -6.45 -5.64
C TRP A 572 -14.69 -7.48 -4.85
N ILE A 573 -14.62 -7.33 -3.53
CA ILE A 573 -13.87 -8.27 -2.67
C ILE A 573 -14.43 -9.68 -2.82
N THR A 574 -15.76 -9.85 -2.74
CA THR A 574 -16.37 -11.18 -2.88
C THR A 574 -16.19 -11.77 -4.28
N SER A 575 -16.25 -10.95 -5.34
CA SER A 575 -16.00 -11.40 -6.71
C SER A 575 -14.54 -11.83 -6.92
N VAL A 576 -13.57 -11.09 -6.39
CA VAL A 576 -12.14 -11.46 -6.44
C VAL A 576 -11.88 -12.71 -5.61
N THR A 577 -12.53 -12.85 -4.45
CA THR A 577 -12.41 -14.07 -3.63
C THR A 577 -12.89 -15.31 -4.38
N ALA A 578 -13.91 -15.20 -5.25
CA ALA A 578 -14.34 -16.31 -6.09
C ALA A 578 -13.26 -16.76 -7.09
N ILE A 579 -12.51 -15.82 -7.67
CA ILE A 579 -11.34 -16.13 -8.52
C ILE A 579 -10.24 -16.82 -7.69
N LEU A 580 -9.95 -16.30 -6.49
CA LEU A 580 -8.93 -16.91 -5.63
C LEU A 580 -9.31 -18.32 -5.18
N ALA A 581 -10.60 -18.55 -4.91
CA ALA A 581 -11.10 -19.89 -4.59
C ALA A 581 -10.93 -20.86 -5.77
N MET A 582 -11.15 -20.40 -7.00
CA MET A 582 -10.88 -21.18 -8.20
C MET A 582 -9.38 -21.44 -8.36
N ALA A 583 -8.54 -20.44 -8.14
CA ALA A 583 -7.08 -20.59 -8.23
C ALA A 583 -6.49 -21.57 -7.19
N ALA A 584 -7.18 -21.77 -6.08
CA ALA A 584 -6.78 -22.74 -5.05
C ALA A 584 -7.11 -24.21 -5.42
N LEU A 585 -7.87 -24.45 -6.49
CA LEU A 585 -8.20 -25.80 -6.94
C LEU A 585 -7.07 -26.37 -7.79
N GLY A 586 -6.73 -27.65 -7.61
CA GLY A 586 -5.72 -28.33 -8.44
C GLY A 586 -6.07 -28.33 -9.93
N ALA A 587 -7.35 -28.50 -10.27
CA ALA A 587 -7.85 -28.47 -11.65
C ALA A 587 -7.70 -27.10 -12.36
N PHE A 588 -7.41 -26.04 -11.63
CA PHE A 588 -7.26 -24.70 -12.21
C PHE A 588 -6.04 -24.59 -13.14
N ALA A 589 -4.96 -25.30 -12.83
CA ALA A 589 -3.77 -25.30 -13.67
C ALA A 589 -4.08 -25.90 -15.05
N ASP A 590 -4.76 -27.05 -15.07
CA ASP A 590 -5.16 -27.75 -16.29
C ASP A 590 -6.16 -26.90 -17.11
N GLU A 591 -7.11 -26.24 -16.45
CA GLU A 591 -8.05 -25.31 -17.09
C GLU A 591 -7.36 -24.05 -17.65
N LEU A 592 -6.27 -23.57 -17.00
CA LEU A 592 -5.45 -22.46 -17.51
C LEU A 592 -4.63 -22.87 -18.73
N ASP A 593 -4.18 -24.12 -18.82
CA ASP A 593 -3.42 -24.62 -19.96
C ASP A 593 -4.27 -24.63 -21.23
N LEU A 594 -5.60 -24.83 -21.12
CA LEU A 594 -6.52 -24.66 -22.24
C LEU A 594 -6.56 -23.22 -22.77
N LEU A 595 -6.38 -22.19 -21.92
CA LEU A 595 -6.37 -20.79 -22.36
C LEU A 595 -5.21 -20.46 -23.30
N ILE A 596 -4.11 -21.20 -23.18
CA ILE A 596 -2.91 -21.07 -24.01
C ILE A 596 -2.85 -22.13 -25.11
N GLY A 597 -3.95 -22.89 -25.31
CA GLY A 597 -4.12 -23.85 -26.38
C GLY A 597 -3.37 -25.16 -26.19
N ARG A 598 -3.06 -25.54 -24.93
CA ARG A 598 -2.62 -26.90 -24.62
C ARG A 598 -3.82 -27.79 -24.41
N ASP A 599 -3.76 -29.01 -24.94
CA ASP A 599 -4.82 -29.98 -24.78
C ASP A 599 -4.60 -30.74 -23.48
N ASP A 600 -5.44 -30.49 -22.47
CA ASP A 600 -5.47 -31.21 -21.20
C ASP A 600 -6.84 -31.88 -20.99
N ASP A 601 -6.86 -33.00 -20.25
CA ASP A 601 -8.10 -33.76 -19.95
C ASP A 601 -8.84 -33.08 -18.79
N VAL A 602 -9.75 -32.17 -19.14
CA VAL A 602 -10.54 -31.36 -18.20
C VAL A 602 -12.00 -31.77 -18.22
N ASP A 603 -12.64 -31.91 -17.07
CA ASP A 603 -14.10 -32.04 -16.97
C ASP A 603 -14.76 -30.72 -17.39
N VAL A 604 -15.09 -30.63 -18.68
CA VAL A 604 -15.65 -29.45 -19.34
C VAL A 604 -16.90 -28.93 -18.63
N ALA A 605 -17.75 -29.80 -18.10
CA ALA A 605 -19.00 -29.39 -17.48
C ALA A 605 -18.73 -28.66 -16.16
N ARG A 606 -17.85 -29.19 -15.32
CA ARG A 606 -17.43 -28.51 -14.05
C ARG A 606 -16.62 -27.25 -14.30
N ALA A 607 -15.74 -27.28 -15.30
CA ALA A 607 -14.96 -26.11 -15.70
C ALA A 607 -15.89 -24.96 -16.14
N LEU A 608 -16.85 -25.24 -17.02
CA LEU A 608 -17.84 -24.24 -17.46
C LEU A 608 -18.63 -23.64 -16.29
N LEU A 609 -19.06 -24.46 -15.34
CA LEU A 609 -19.77 -23.97 -14.16
C LEU A 609 -18.89 -23.05 -13.33
N ARG A 610 -17.64 -23.41 -13.09
CA ARG A 610 -16.68 -22.60 -12.33
C ARG A 610 -16.39 -21.27 -13.03
N TRP A 611 -15.99 -21.31 -14.31
CA TRP A 611 -15.70 -20.12 -15.09
C TRP A 611 -16.91 -19.19 -15.22
N THR A 612 -18.10 -19.75 -15.41
CA THR A 612 -19.34 -18.95 -15.46
C THR A 612 -19.64 -18.31 -14.12
N ALA A 613 -19.48 -19.05 -13.02
CA ALA A 613 -19.74 -18.54 -11.67
C ALA A 613 -18.83 -17.36 -11.29
N ILE A 614 -17.58 -17.36 -11.74
CA ILE A 614 -16.67 -16.23 -11.51
C ILE A 614 -16.85 -15.09 -12.51
N ALA A 615 -17.33 -15.39 -13.75
CA ALA A 615 -17.53 -14.37 -14.78
C ALA A 615 -18.79 -13.52 -14.55
N LEU A 616 -19.87 -14.14 -14.06
CA LEU A 616 -21.16 -13.46 -13.86
C LEU A 616 -21.09 -12.24 -12.91
N PRO A 617 -20.41 -12.28 -11.75
CA PRO A 617 -20.28 -11.12 -10.89
C PRO A 617 -19.60 -9.93 -11.59
N PHE A 618 -18.52 -10.17 -12.35
CA PHE A 618 -17.82 -9.10 -13.06
C PHE A 618 -18.62 -8.57 -14.25
N THR A 619 -19.39 -9.41 -14.93
CA THR A 619 -20.32 -8.95 -15.98
C THR A 619 -21.44 -8.08 -15.38
N ALA A 620 -21.96 -8.47 -14.22
CA ALA A 620 -22.95 -7.67 -13.49
C ALA A 620 -22.37 -6.32 -13.03
N LEU A 621 -21.13 -6.30 -12.52
CA LEU A 621 -20.42 -5.06 -12.16
C LEU A 621 -20.13 -4.17 -13.38
N ALA A 622 -19.82 -4.77 -14.54
CA ALA A 622 -19.57 -4.03 -15.77
C ALA A 622 -20.84 -3.35 -16.31
N ILE A 623 -22.01 -3.95 -16.11
CA ILE A 623 -23.33 -3.41 -16.52
C ILE A 623 -23.82 -2.36 -15.54
N LYS A 624 -23.49 -2.49 -14.24
CA LYS A 624 -23.90 -1.55 -13.21
C LYS A 624 -23.26 -0.17 -13.42
N LYS A 625 -24.05 0.90 -13.30
CA LYS A 625 -23.53 2.28 -13.36
C LYS A 625 -22.68 2.57 -12.13
N THR A 626 -21.38 2.37 -12.26
CA THR A 626 -20.34 2.66 -11.26
C THR A 626 -19.41 3.78 -11.74
N SER A 627 -18.32 4.04 -11.05
CA SER A 627 -17.28 4.96 -11.53
C SER A 627 -16.65 4.44 -12.83
N ILE A 628 -16.13 5.36 -13.65
CA ILE A 628 -15.50 5.01 -14.96
C ILE A 628 -14.38 3.98 -14.77
N THR A 629 -13.53 4.15 -13.76
CA THR A 629 -12.42 3.23 -13.45
C THR A 629 -12.90 1.84 -13.06
N GLU A 630 -13.92 1.74 -12.22
CA GLU A 630 -14.52 0.46 -11.81
C GLU A 630 -15.18 -0.26 -12.99
N SER A 631 -15.90 0.49 -13.83
CA SER A 631 -16.53 -0.07 -15.04
C SER A 631 -15.49 -0.61 -16.03
N ILE A 632 -14.38 0.11 -16.24
CA ILE A 632 -13.26 -0.37 -17.09
C ILE A 632 -12.66 -1.64 -16.52
N ALA A 633 -12.35 -1.68 -15.22
CA ALA A 633 -11.79 -2.86 -14.58
C ALA A 633 -12.73 -4.07 -14.64
N ALA A 634 -14.02 -3.86 -14.38
CA ALA A 634 -15.02 -4.92 -14.47
C ALA A 634 -15.17 -5.46 -15.90
N GLN A 635 -15.16 -4.58 -16.92
CA GLN A 635 -15.19 -5.00 -18.33
C GLN A 635 -13.96 -5.81 -18.74
N ILE A 636 -12.77 -5.42 -18.29
CA ILE A 636 -11.53 -6.17 -18.56
C ILE A 636 -11.60 -7.56 -17.96
N LEU A 637 -11.92 -7.67 -16.65
CA LEU A 637 -12.00 -8.96 -15.98
C LEU A 637 -13.11 -9.84 -16.54
N ALA A 638 -14.30 -9.28 -16.76
CA ALA A 638 -15.41 -10.01 -17.37
C ALA A 638 -15.01 -10.56 -18.74
N SER A 639 -14.31 -9.78 -19.57
CA SER A 639 -13.89 -10.22 -20.90
C SER A 639 -12.86 -11.33 -20.85
N LEU A 640 -11.87 -11.25 -19.94
CA LEU A 640 -10.88 -12.32 -19.75
C LEU A 640 -11.55 -13.61 -19.28
N LEU A 641 -12.51 -13.51 -18.35
CA LEU A 641 -13.24 -14.67 -17.85
C LEU A 641 -14.19 -15.27 -18.90
N VAL A 642 -14.83 -14.44 -19.72
CA VAL A 642 -15.65 -14.91 -20.87
C VAL A 642 -14.78 -15.61 -21.92
N TYR A 643 -13.57 -15.08 -22.17
CA TYR A 643 -12.58 -15.79 -22.99
C TYR A 643 -12.18 -17.13 -22.35
N GLY A 644 -12.00 -17.17 -21.02
CA GLY A 644 -11.76 -18.40 -20.28
C GLY A 644 -12.88 -19.44 -20.44
N ILE A 645 -14.15 -19.01 -20.40
CA ILE A 645 -15.30 -19.89 -20.71
C ILE A 645 -15.18 -20.45 -22.14
N ALA A 646 -14.88 -19.59 -23.11
CA ALA A 646 -14.75 -20.01 -24.50
C ALA A 646 -13.61 -21.02 -24.70
N ALA A 647 -12.50 -20.84 -23.99
CA ALA A 647 -11.34 -21.74 -24.06
C ALA A 647 -11.60 -23.15 -23.52
N GLN A 648 -12.62 -23.32 -22.66
CA GLN A 648 -13.01 -24.64 -22.18
C GLN A 648 -13.79 -25.48 -23.24
N ILE A 649 -14.24 -24.84 -24.33
CA ILE A 649 -15.09 -25.48 -25.35
C ILE A 649 -14.39 -25.53 -26.69
N VAL A 650 -13.62 -24.48 -27.01
CA VAL A 650 -13.04 -24.24 -28.33
C VAL A 650 -11.65 -24.86 -28.42
N PRO A 651 -11.31 -25.62 -29.47
CA PRO A 651 -9.97 -26.15 -29.66
C PRO A 651 -8.89 -25.05 -29.69
N GLY A 652 -7.70 -25.34 -29.12
CA GLY A 652 -6.62 -24.39 -28.92
C GLY A 652 -6.17 -23.66 -30.19
N ASN A 653 -6.18 -24.33 -31.33
CA ASN A 653 -5.79 -23.76 -32.63
C ASN A 653 -6.71 -22.63 -33.13
N VAL A 654 -7.97 -22.55 -32.64
CA VAL A 654 -8.97 -21.56 -33.08
C VAL A 654 -9.18 -20.44 -32.06
N LEU A 655 -8.55 -20.51 -30.90
CA LEU A 655 -8.75 -19.55 -29.79
C LEU A 655 -8.39 -18.11 -30.16
N ALA A 656 -7.38 -17.89 -30.98
CA ALA A 656 -7.02 -16.55 -31.47
C ALA A 656 -8.17 -15.95 -32.31
N TRP A 657 -8.80 -16.72 -33.16
CA TRP A 657 -9.99 -16.33 -33.94
C TRP A 657 -11.21 -16.13 -33.05
N THR A 658 -11.36 -16.92 -31.98
CA THR A 658 -12.43 -16.76 -31.01
C THR A 658 -12.28 -15.42 -30.26
N ALA A 659 -11.08 -15.08 -29.83
CA ALA A 659 -10.83 -13.78 -29.23
C ALA A 659 -11.10 -12.62 -30.21
N ALA A 660 -10.67 -12.73 -31.46
CA ALA A 660 -10.96 -11.74 -32.50
C ALA A 660 -12.49 -11.63 -32.78
N GLY A 661 -13.19 -12.75 -32.85
CA GLY A 661 -14.64 -12.80 -33.01
C GLY A 661 -15.38 -12.12 -31.87
N LEU A 662 -15.00 -12.39 -30.61
CA LEU A 662 -15.55 -11.72 -29.42
C LEU A 662 -15.27 -10.21 -29.42
N SER A 663 -14.08 -9.77 -29.84
CA SER A 663 -13.75 -8.35 -30.00
C SER A 663 -14.66 -7.67 -31.02
N ILE A 664 -14.90 -8.35 -32.17
CA ILE A 664 -15.76 -7.84 -33.25
C ILE A 664 -17.22 -7.83 -32.77
N LEU A 665 -17.69 -8.91 -32.17
CA LEU A 665 -19.07 -9.05 -31.66
C LEU A 665 -19.39 -7.97 -30.62
N THR A 666 -18.49 -7.74 -29.67
CA THR A 666 -18.68 -6.66 -28.67
C THR A 666 -18.77 -5.28 -29.32
N GLY A 667 -18.06 -5.03 -30.42
CA GLY A 667 -18.18 -3.82 -31.22
C GLY A 667 -19.53 -3.63 -31.93
N PHE A 668 -20.27 -4.73 -32.17
CA PHE A 668 -21.61 -4.70 -32.76
C PHE A 668 -22.73 -4.54 -31.74
N ILE A 669 -22.60 -5.21 -30.58
CA ILE A 669 -23.67 -5.34 -29.59
C ILE A 669 -23.65 -4.19 -28.56
N ALA A 670 -22.47 -3.73 -28.14
CA ALA A 670 -22.34 -2.83 -26.99
C ALA A 670 -21.44 -1.62 -27.30
N LEU A 671 -22.05 -0.53 -27.75
CA LEU A 671 -21.34 0.74 -28.04
C LEU A 671 -20.53 1.29 -26.84
N ASN A 672 -20.93 0.96 -25.60
CA ASN A 672 -20.30 1.45 -24.38
C ASN A 672 -19.25 0.47 -23.78
N ALA A 673 -19.05 -0.70 -24.36
CA ALA A 673 -18.10 -1.70 -23.87
C ALA A 673 -16.73 -1.63 -24.57
N SER A 674 -16.21 -0.42 -24.70
CA SER A 674 -14.91 -0.19 -25.37
C SER A 674 -13.75 -0.97 -24.74
N SER A 675 -13.72 -1.07 -23.41
CA SER A 675 -12.67 -1.80 -22.70
C SER A 675 -12.74 -3.31 -22.92
N ALA A 676 -13.93 -3.89 -22.99
CA ALA A 676 -14.13 -5.29 -23.30
C ALA A 676 -13.64 -5.63 -24.72
N ARG A 677 -14.01 -4.81 -25.71
CA ARG A 677 -13.52 -4.95 -27.08
C ARG A 677 -12.01 -4.91 -27.18
N PHE A 678 -11.39 -3.99 -26.41
CA PHE A 678 -9.93 -3.87 -26.33
C PHE A 678 -9.29 -5.11 -25.73
N THR A 679 -9.87 -5.64 -24.65
CA THR A 679 -9.33 -6.81 -23.95
C THR A 679 -9.31 -8.03 -24.85
N PHE A 680 -10.40 -8.30 -25.56
CA PHE A 680 -10.43 -9.41 -26.53
C PHE A 680 -9.47 -9.19 -27.68
N GLY A 681 -9.33 -7.95 -28.18
CA GLY A 681 -8.34 -7.61 -29.20
C GLY A 681 -6.90 -7.80 -28.69
N PHE A 682 -6.65 -7.47 -27.44
CA PHE A 682 -5.35 -7.70 -26.78
C PHE A 682 -5.03 -9.18 -26.66
N VAL A 683 -6.02 -10.02 -26.30
CA VAL A 683 -5.83 -11.48 -26.27
C VAL A 683 -5.45 -12.01 -27.65
N ALA A 684 -6.09 -11.52 -28.73
CA ALA A 684 -5.71 -11.90 -30.09
C ALA A 684 -4.27 -11.51 -30.42
N ILE A 685 -3.79 -10.33 -29.93
CA ILE A 685 -2.39 -9.92 -30.06
C ILE A 685 -1.46 -10.86 -29.27
N VAL A 686 -1.83 -11.25 -28.06
CA VAL A 686 -1.04 -12.20 -27.23
C VAL A 686 -0.81 -13.51 -27.97
N TRP A 687 -1.82 -14.04 -28.69
CA TRP A 687 -1.66 -15.22 -29.51
C TRP A 687 -0.65 -15.07 -30.65
N SER A 688 -0.50 -13.87 -31.17
CA SER A 688 0.50 -13.60 -32.21
C SER A 688 1.93 -13.46 -31.65
N LEU A 689 2.09 -13.33 -30.33
CA LEU A 689 3.44 -13.14 -29.74
C LEU A 689 4.32 -14.38 -29.88
N GLU A 690 3.78 -15.59 -29.81
CA GLU A 690 4.58 -16.81 -29.95
C GLU A 690 5.26 -16.86 -31.31
N PRO A 691 4.53 -16.81 -32.45
CA PRO A 691 5.19 -16.79 -33.77
C PRO A 691 6.10 -15.57 -33.95
N VAL A 692 5.74 -14.42 -33.40
CA VAL A 692 6.62 -13.22 -33.44
C VAL A 692 7.91 -13.44 -32.65
N LEU A 693 7.84 -14.02 -31.45
CA LEU A 693 9.00 -14.31 -30.62
C LEU A 693 9.91 -15.37 -31.25
N ILE A 694 9.34 -16.43 -31.82
CA ILE A 694 10.11 -17.46 -32.54
C ILE A 694 10.85 -16.81 -33.70
N TRP A 695 10.17 -15.96 -34.49
CA TRP A 695 10.80 -15.22 -35.58
C TRP A 695 11.91 -14.28 -35.09
N ILE A 696 11.67 -13.51 -34.00
CA ILE A 696 12.70 -12.62 -33.41
C ILE A 696 13.91 -13.44 -32.95
N LEU A 697 13.67 -14.54 -32.22
CA LEU A 697 14.75 -15.41 -31.74
C LEU A 697 15.53 -16.04 -32.89
N GLY A 698 14.85 -16.47 -33.95
CA GLY A 698 15.44 -16.97 -35.17
C GLY A 698 16.31 -15.89 -35.86
N ALA A 699 15.76 -14.69 -36.02
CA ALA A 699 16.48 -13.56 -36.63
C ALA A 699 17.69 -13.09 -35.78
N VAL A 700 17.53 -13.04 -34.46
CA VAL A 700 18.64 -12.70 -33.55
C VAL A 700 19.68 -13.82 -33.48
N GLY A 701 19.24 -15.07 -33.45
CA GLY A 701 20.09 -16.26 -33.44
C GLY A 701 20.96 -16.34 -34.72
N SER A 702 20.32 -16.18 -35.89
CA SER A 702 21.02 -16.14 -37.19
C SER A 702 21.99 -14.96 -37.26
N ALA A 703 21.60 -13.79 -36.72
CA ALA A 703 22.44 -12.62 -36.65
C ALA A 703 23.68 -12.84 -35.74
N ILE A 704 23.50 -13.35 -34.51
CA ILE A 704 24.63 -13.63 -33.59
C ILE A 704 25.51 -14.74 -34.12
N GLY A 705 24.95 -15.79 -34.72
CA GLY A 705 25.68 -16.92 -35.28
C GLY A 705 26.28 -16.61 -36.63
N VAL A 706 26.03 -15.45 -37.26
CA VAL A 706 26.35 -15.11 -38.63
C VAL A 706 25.93 -16.23 -39.61
N GLN A 707 24.75 -16.79 -39.36
CA GLN A 707 24.16 -17.88 -40.12
C GLN A 707 23.04 -17.37 -41.04
N PRO A 708 22.82 -17.98 -42.22
CA PRO A 708 21.68 -17.63 -43.04
C PRO A 708 20.36 -18.05 -42.34
N MET A 709 19.33 -17.25 -42.50
CA MET A 709 18.00 -17.58 -42.08
C MET A 709 17.31 -18.38 -43.17
N LEU A 710 17.24 -19.72 -43.00
CA LEU A 710 16.69 -20.65 -44.00
C LEU A 710 15.22 -20.93 -43.74
N ILE A 711 14.50 -21.47 -44.75
CA ILE A 711 13.07 -21.79 -44.62
C ILE A 711 12.80 -22.89 -43.60
N ALA A 712 13.74 -23.80 -43.40
CA ALA A 712 13.60 -24.89 -42.42
C ALA A 712 13.53 -24.39 -40.98
N ASP A 713 14.07 -23.21 -40.71
CA ASP A 713 14.08 -22.56 -39.38
C ASP A 713 12.89 -21.60 -39.18
N GLU A 714 12.03 -21.47 -40.21
CA GLU A 714 10.92 -20.52 -40.22
C GLU A 714 9.57 -21.17 -39.79
N ILE A 715 8.69 -20.33 -39.29
CA ILE A 715 7.35 -20.70 -38.86
C ILE A 715 6.50 -21.03 -40.06
N GLY A 716 5.77 -22.16 -40.00
CA GLY A 716 4.85 -22.59 -41.09
C GLY A 716 3.74 -21.58 -41.38
N LEU A 717 3.34 -21.44 -42.62
CA LEU A 717 2.28 -20.52 -43.08
C LEU A 717 0.92 -20.72 -42.37
N SER A 718 0.64 -21.94 -41.89
CA SER A 718 -0.56 -22.22 -41.09
C SER A 718 -0.62 -21.40 -39.81
N GLN A 719 0.51 -21.14 -39.13
CA GLN A 719 0.60 -20.35 -37.91
C GLN A 719 0.29 -18.87 -38.18
N ILE A 720 0.65 -18.35 -39.36
CA ILE A 720 0.27 -16.98 -39.77
C ILE A 720 -1.26 -16.89 -39.83
N GLY A 721 -1.90 -17.87 -40.50
CA GLY A 721 -3.35 -17.93 -40.65
C GLY A 721 -4.09 -18.06 -39.32
N LEU A 722 -3.62 -18.92 -38.42
CA LEU A 722 -4.28 -19.24 -37.15
C LEU A 722 -4.01 -18.22 -36.05
N ARG A 723 -2.78 -17.65 -35.94
CA ARG A 723 -2.37 -16.84 -34.81
C ARG A 723 -2.09 -15.37 -35.13
N MET A 724 -1.69 -15.03 -36.39
CA MET A 724 -1.36 -13.63 -36.73
C MET A 724 -2.51 -12.93 -37.46
N LEU A 725 -3.24 -13.59 -38.37
CA LEU A 725 -4.36 -12.96 -39.10
C LEU A 725 -5.52 -12.47 -38.20
N PRO A 726 -5.87 -13.10 -37.07
CA PRO A 726 -6.89 -12.57 -36.16
C PRO A 726 -6.68 -11.14 -35.73
N VAL A 727 -5.42 -10.72 -35.52
CA VAL A 727 -5.05 -9.36 -35.14
C VAL A 727 -5.48 -8.33 -36.19
N PHE A 728 -5.36 -8.69 -37.48
CA PHE A 728 -5.79 -7.81 -38.59
C PHE A 728 -7.29 -7.69 -38.66
N ALA A 729 -8.03 -8.78 -38.39
CA ALA A 729 -9.50 -8.74 -38.32
C ALA A 729 -9.97 -7.78 -37.20
N VAL A 730 -9.31 -7.82 -36.03
CA VAL A 730 -9.58 -6.89 -34.94
C VAL A 730 -9.24 -5.46 -35.34
N ALA A 731 -8.04 -5.22 -35.87
CA ALA A 731 -7.60 -3.90 -36.29
C ALA A 731 -8.52 -3.29 -37.36
N LEU A 732 -8.90 -4.08 -38.37
CA LEU A 732 -9.86 -3.68 -39.39
C LEU A 732 -11.21 -3.30 -38.79
N SER A 733 -11.74 -4.12 -37.87
CA SER A 733 -13.01 -3.86 -37.19
C SER A 733 -12.99 -2.55 -36.41
N LEU A 734 -11.85 -2.20 -35.77
CA LEU A 734 -11.66 -0.97 -35.02
C LEU A 734 -11.55 0.26 -35.93
N ILE A 735 -10.96 0.11 -37.13
CA ILE A 735 -10.87 1.16 -38.13
C ILE A 735 -12.26 1.44 -38.72
N LEU A 736 -13.03 0.39 -39.05
CA LEU A 736 -14.35 0.50 -39.66
C LEU A 736 -15.41 1.05 -38.69
N ARG A 737 -15.27 0.76 -37.39
CA ARG A 737 -16.20 1.22 -36.33
C ARG A 737 -15.42 1.71 -35.13
N PRO A 738 -14.86 2.92 -35.20
CA PRO A 738 -14.17 3.51 -34.07
C PRO A 738 -15.18 3.87 -32.97
N ALA A 739 -14.98 3.38 -31.73
CA ALA A 739 -15.71 3.91 -30.57
C ALA A 739 -15.23 5.36 -30.31
N ASP A 740 -16.14 6.25 -29.91
CA ASP A 740 -15.82 7.68 -29.73
C ASP A 740 -14.71 7.92 -28.69
N THR A 741 -14.59 7.04 -27.67
CA THR A 741 -13.52 7.03 -26.67
C THR A 741 -12.15 6.62 -27.24
N LEU A 742 -12.11 6.05 -28.44
CA LEU A 742 -10.93 5.44 -29.07
C LEU A 742 -10.34 6.25 -30.22
N ARG A 743 -11.01 7.29 -30.72
CA ARG A 743 -10.54 8.08 -31.86
C ARG A 743 -9.13 8.65 -31.67
N GLY A 744 -8.70 8.91 -30.42
CA GLY A 744 -7.33 9.35 -30.08
C GLY A 744 -6.33 8.24 -29.79
N LYS A 745 -6.77 6.96 -29.66
CA LYS A 745 -5.95 5.83 -29.22
C LYS A 745 -5.76 4.73 -30.27
N LEU A 746 -6.27 4.92 -31.46
CA LEU A 746 -6.16 3.98 -32.61
C LEU A 746 -4.70 3.65 -32.95
N ALA A 747 -3.79 4.58 -32.77
CA ALA A 747 -2.36 4.37 -32.95
C ALA A 747 -1.79 3.22 -32.11
N GLY A 748 -2.30 3.03 -30.87
CA GLY A 748 -1.89 1.94 -29.98
C GLY A 748 -2.26 0.52 -30.46
N ILE A 749 -3.10 0.39 -31.48
CA ILE A 749 -3.51 -0.89 -32.05
C ILE A 749 -2.99 -1.04 -33.48
N VAL A 750 -3.08 0.01 -34.26
CA VAL A 750 -2.64 0.04 -35.67
C VAL A 750 -1.12 -0.19 -35.76
N VAL A 751 -0.34 0.38 -34.83
CA VAL A 751 1.12 0.24 -34.85
C VAL A 751 1.54 -1.21 -34.54
N PRO A 752 1.12 -1.85 -33.43
CA PRO A 752 1.43 -3.26 -33.19
C PRO A 752 0.91 -4.19 -34.30
N ALA A 753 -0.31 -3.99 -34.77
CA ALA A 753 -0.86 -4.76 -35.89
C ALA A 753 0.00 -4.59 -37.14
N GLY A 754 0.44 -3.37 -37.44
CA GLY A 754 1.35 -3.08 -38.55
C GLY A 754 2.69 -3.79 -38.40
N MET A 755 3.27 -3.80 -37.20
CA MET A 755 4.53 -4.53 -36.92
C MET A 755 4.35 -6.04 -37.13
N ILE A 756 3.29 -6.62 -36.57
CA ILE A 756 2.94 -8.04 -36.79
C ILE A 756 2.74 -8.31 -38.28
N GLY A 757 2.16 -7.35 -39.02
CA GLY A 757 1.95 -7.44 -40.47
C GLY A 757 3.27 -7.49 -41.26
N VAL A 758 4.23 -6.70 -40.88
CA VAL A 758 5.56 -6.71 -41.52
C VAL A 758 6.26 -8.04 -41.26
N ILE A 759 6.17 -8.57 -40.03
CA ILE A 759 6.75 -9.90 -39.70
C ILE A 759 6.03 -11.01 -40.47
N ALA A 760 4.72 -11.03 -40.50
CA ALA A 760 3.93 -12.00 -41.26
C ALA A 760 4.24 -11.92 -42.74
N ALA A 761 4.38 -10.75 -43.30
CA ALA A 761 4.80 -10.54 -44.70
C ALA A 761 6.21 -11.05 -44.93
N HIS A 762 7.15 -10.86 -43.97
CA HIS A 762 8.51 -11.38 -44.07
C HIS A 762 8.55 -12.91 -44.06
N ILE A 763 7.83 -13.53 -43.13
CA ILE A 763 7.71 -14.98 -43.05
C ILE A 763 7.11 -15.54 -44.38
N THR A 764 6.03 -14.91 -44.88
CA THR A 764 5.43 -15.28 -46.16
C THR A 764 6.40 -15.11 -47.31
N PHE A 765 7.15 -14.00 -47.31
CA PHE A 765 8.18 -13.73 -48.33
C PHE A 765 9.29 -14.79 -48.30
N LYS A 766 9.73 -15.23 -47.11
CA LYS A 766 10.71 -16.32 -46.95
C LYS A 766 10.19 -17.65 -47.54
N HIS A 767 8.93 -17.99 -47.33
CA HIS A 767 8.32 -19.17 -47.95
C HIS A 767 8.15 -19.08 -49.47
N VAL A 768 7.92 -17.89 -50.01
CA VAL A 768 7.83 -17.67 -51.46
C VAL A 768 9.21 -17.70 -52.08
N PHE A 769 10.22 -17.15 -51.44
CA PHE A 769 11.61 -17.14 -51.96
C PHE A 769 12.30 -18.49 -51.79
N ALA A 770 11.97 -19.22 -50.71
CA ALA A 770 12.30 -20.62 -50.43
C ALA A 770 13.81 -20.98 -50.54
N LEU A 771 14.66 -20.28 -49.73
CA LEU A 771 16.07 -20.67 -49.57
C LEU A 771 16.16 -21.89 -48.62
N GLU A 772 16.55 -23.05 -49.16
CA GLU A 772 16.58 -24.34 -48.43
C GLU A 772 17.98 -24.71 -47.94
N SER A 773 19.04 -24.13 -48.54
CA SER A 773 20.44 -24.50 -48.24
C SER A 773 21.37 -23.31 -48.21
N SER A 774 22.51 -23.47 -47.50
CA SER A 774 23.57 -22.46 -47.44
C SER A 774 24.16 -22.14 -48.81
N GLN A 775 24.21 -23.10 -49.74
CA GLN A 775 24.67 -22.87 -51.08
C GLN A 775 23.73 -21.93 -51.86
N GLN A 776 22.42 -22.15 -51.78
CA GLN A 776 21.44 -21.22 -52.36
C GLN A 776 21.52 -19.84 -51.73
N PHE A 777 21.83 -19.76 -50.45
CA PHE A 777 22.00 -18.48 -49.78
C PHE A 777 23.25 -17.71 -50.31
N VAL A 778 24.36 -18.38 -50.64
CA VAL A 778 25.50 -17.77 -51.29
C VAL A 778 25.10 -17.18 -52.64
N GLU A 779 24.31 -17.90 -53.45
CA GLU A 779 23.91 -17.49 -54.79
C GLU A 779 22.82 -16.42 -54.79
N LEU A 780 21.81 -16.56 -53.97
CA LEU A 780 20.56 -15.77 -54.02
C LEU A 780 20.30 -14.91 -52.78
N GLY A 781 21.08 -15.07 -51.72
CA GLY A 781 20.83 -14.39 -50.44
C GLY A 781 20.92 -12.86 -50.49
N LEU A 782 21.83 -12.31 -51.35
CA LEU A 782 21.88 -10.87 -51.57
C LEU A 782 20.64 -10.37 -52.33
N ALA A 783 20.16 -11.15 -53.32
CA ALA A 783 18.93 -10.82 -54.05
C ALA A 783 17.70 -10.85 -53.16
N GLU A 784 17.58 -11.89 -52.34
CA GLU A 784 16.51 -12.02 -51.35
C GLU A 784 16.41 -10.78 -50.42
N ARG A 785 17.53 -10.43 -49.78
CA ARG A 785 17.58 -9.28 -48.85
C ARG A 785 17.28 -7.98 -49.59
N THR A 786 17.80 -7.78 -50.77
CA THR A 786 17.57 -6.60 -51.59
C THR A 786 16.12 -6.45 -52.00
N ILE A 787 15.43 -7.54 -52.41
CA ILE A 787 14.01 -7.52 -52.79
C ILE A 787 13.16 -7.19 -51.54
N TRP A 788 13.45 -7.81 -50.37
CA TRP A 788 12.72 -7.53 -49.13
C TRP A 788 12.86 -6.05 -48.71
N GLN A 789 14.06 -5.49 -48.75
CA GLN A 789 14.32 -4.06 -48.49
C GLN A 789 13.56 -3.16 -49.46
N GLY A 790 13.52 -3.57 -50.73
CA GLY A 790 12.75 -2.89 -51.78
C GLY A 790 11.25 -2.89 -51.52
N LEU A 791 10.70 -4.02 -51.03
CA LEU A 791 9.30 -4.13 -50.64
C LEU A 791 8.95 -3.21 -49.44
N LEU A 792 9.84 -3.15 -48.45
CA LEU A 792 9.66 -2.22 -47.30
C LEU A 792 9.70 -0.75 -47.76
N LEU A 793 10.66 -0.38 -48.64
CA LEU A 793 10.73 0.96 -49.24
C LEU A 793 9.48 1.28 -50.04
N ALA A 794 9.04 0.37 -50.91
CA ALA A 794 7.83 0.54 -51.73
C ALA A 794 6.55 0.67 -50.88
N ALA A 795 6.44 -0.14 -49.82
CA ALA A 795 5.33 -0.01 -48.85
C ALA A 795 5.30 1.37 -48.16
N GLY A 796 6.47 1.87 -47.73
CA GLY A 796 6.62 3.20 -47.14
C GLY A 796 6.24 4.32 -48.10
N LEU A 797 6.61 4.21 -49.36
CA LEU A 797 6.23 5.14 -50.45
C LEU A 797 4.75 5.03 -50.79
N GLY A 798 4.16 3.82 -50.76
CA GLY A 798 2.72 3.55 -50.93
C GLY A 798 1.93 4.24 -49.86
N VAL A 799 2.30 4.09 -48.59
CA VAL A 799 1.66 4.80 -47.48
C VAL A 799 1.74 6.31 -47.68
N ALA A 800 2.89 6.82 -48.14
CA ALA A 800 3.04 8.26 -48.38
C ALA A 800 2.14 8.78 -49.51
N LYS A 801 1.83 7.97 -50.51
CA LYS A 801 1.07 8.34 -51.70
C LYS A 801 -0.46 8.18 -51.51
N PHE A 802 -0.88 7.07 -50.85
CA PHE A 802 -2.28 6.66 -50.80
C PHE A 802 -2.98 6.96 -49.50
N VAL A 803 -2.22 7.24 -48.40
CA VAL A 803 -2.77 7.53 -47.10
C VAL A 803 -2.60 9.01 -46.78
N THR A 804 -3.66 9.79 -47.04
CA THR A 804 -3.70 11.22 -46.74
C THR A 804 -4.09 11.45 -45.27
N GLU A 805 -3.12 11.92 -44.47
CA GLU A 805 -3.24 12.55 -43.16
C GLU A 805 -3.88 11.84 -41.97
N PRO A 806 -3.79 10.56 -41.68
CA PRO A 806 -3.99 10.11 -40.31
C PRO A 806 -2.69 10.27 -39.51
N SER A 807 -2.83 10.58 -38.23
CA SER A 807 -1.70 10.76 -37.27
C SER A 807 -0.74 9.56 -37.19
N TRP A 808 -1.22 8.36 -37.57
CA TRP A 808 -0.42 7.14 -37.61
C TRP A 808 0.42 6.96 -38.89
N SER A 809 0.16 7.69 -39.97
CA SER A 809 0.87 7.50 -41.25
C SER A 809 2.34 7.86 -41.16
N LYS A 810 2.68 8.89 -40.41
CA LYS A 810 4.07 9.33 -40.19
C LYS A 810 4.91 8.29 -39.44
N PRO A 811 4.50 7.78 -38.25
CA PRO A 811 5.24 6.72 -37.56
C PRO A 811 5.37 5.41 -38.37
N VAL A 812 4.33 5.03 -39.12
CA VAL A 812 4.41 3.83 -40.00
C VAL A 812 5.43 4.01 -41.11
N ARG A 813 5.49 5.16 -41.75
CA ARG A 813 6.55 5.48 -42.78
C ARG A 813 7.94 5.48 -42.14
N VAL A 814 8.09 6.03 -40.95
CA VAL A 814 9.37 5.97 -40.22
C VAL A 814 9.77 4.52 -39.95
N ALA A 815 8.84 3.69 -39.50
CA ALA A 815 9.11 2.27 -39.25
C ALA A 815 9.51 1.50 -40.52
N LEU A 816 8.80 1.73 -41.64
CA LEU A 816 9.08 1.04 -42.90
C LEU A 816 10.43 1.47 -43.54
N PHE A 817 10.69 2.79 -43.62
CA PHE A 817 11.97 3.27 -44.12
C PHE A 817 13.14 2.95 -43.17
N GLY A 818 12.92 3.09 -41.87
CA GLY A 818 13.87 2.71 -40.84
C GLY A 818 14.15 1.21 -40.84
N GLY A 819 13.10 0.38 -40.99
CA GLY A 819 13.22 -1.07 -41.12
C GLY A 819 14.02 -1.50 -42.34
N ALA A 820 13.76 -0.88 -43.49
CA ALA A 820 14.56 -1.16 -44.73
C ALA A 820 16.04 -0.82 -44.50
N LEU A 821 16.35 0.35 -43.94
CA LEU A 821 17.72 0.76 -43.62
C LEU A 821 18.36 -0.11 -42.56
N ALA A 822 17.66 -0.42 -41.46
CA ALA A 822 18.17 -1.27 -40.39
C ALA A 822 18.47 -2.70 -40.88
N HIS A 823 17.55 -3.26 -41.67
CA HIS A 823 17.73 -4.58 -42.26
C HIS A 823 18.95 -4.60 -43.21
N PHE A 824 19.15 -3.55 -44.04
CA PHE A 824 20.34 -3.41 -44.86
C PHE A 824 21.60 -3.35 -44.02
N VAL A 825 21.64 -2.45 -43.00
CA VAL A 825 22.81 -2.26 -42.14
C VAL A 825 23.16 -3.55 -41.39
N LEU A 826 22.22 -4.23 -40.82
CA LEU A 826 22.47 -5.44 -40.03
C LEU A 826 22.82 -6.62 -40.94
N PHE A 827 21.98 -6.99 -41.89
CA PHE A 827 22.06 -8.24 -42.64
C PHE A 827 22.88 -8.13 -43.93
N THR A 828 23.00 -6.94 -44.55
CA THR A 828 23.76 -6.78 -45.79
C THR A 828 25.09 -6.07 -45.57
N LEU A 829 25.13 -5.10 -44.67
CA LEU A 829 26.39 -4.33 -44.49
C LEU A 829 27.31 -4.97 -43.45
N ILE A 830 26.76 -5.48 -42.30
CA ILE A 830 27.59 -5.98 -41.19
C ILE A 830 27.77 -7.49 -41.30
N TRP A 831 26.72 -8.28 -41.36
CA TRP A 831 26.83 -9.74 -41.25
C TRP A 831 27.22 -10.42 -42.57
N HIS A 832 26.49 -10.18 -43.65
CA HIS A 832 26.64 -10.88 -44.90
C HIS A 832 27.04 -9.93 -46.03
N ASN A 833 28.09 -9.14 -45.78
CA ASN A 833 28.61 -8.23 -46.80
C ASN A 833 29.53 -8.99 -47.80
N PRO A 834 29.34 -8.85 -49.11
CA PRO A 834 30.19 -9.48 -50.09
C PRO A 834 31.69 -9.19 -49.91
N LEU A 835 32.10 -8.11 -49.25
CA LEU A 835 33.49 -7.79 -48.97
C LEU A 835 34.19 -8.75 -48.00
N TRP A 836 33.46 -9.47 -47.15
CA TRP A 836 34.01 -10.40 -46.15
C TRP A 836 33.19 -11.69 -45.95
N ASP A 837 32.04 -11.80 -46.62
CA ASP A 837 31.21 -13.01 -46.59
C ASP A 837 31.02 -13.55 -48.01
N GLU A 838 30.80 -14.85 -48.16
CA GLU A 838 30.66 -15.53 -49.44
C GLU A 838 29.27 -15.24 -50.04
N GLN A 839 29.19 -14.23 -50.90
CA GLN A 839 27.93 -13.78 -51.51
C GLN A 839 28.14 -13.46 -52.99
N ALA A 840 27.31 -14.01 -53.86
CA ALA A 840 27.35 -13.70 -55.29
C ALA A 840 26.67 -12.36 -55.59
N VAL A 841 27.35 -11.42 -56.17
CA VAL A 841 26.84 -10.09 -56.52
C VAL A 841 26.33 -9.98 -57.95
N GLY A 842 26.64 -10.92 -58.82
CA GLY A 842 26.34 -10.94 -60.27
C GLY A 842 27.63 -10.87 -61.13
N GLY A 843 27.51 -11.11 -62.42
CA GLY A 843 28.67 -11.23 -63.31
C GLY A 843 29.13 -9.92 -63.98
N ILE A 844 28.31 -8.86 -63.96
CA ILE A 844 28.59 -7.65 -64.77
C ILE A 844 28.88 -6.49 -63.80
N PRO A 845 30.05 -5.88 -63.83
CA PRO A 845 30.36 -4.68 -63.05
C PRO A 845 29.39 -3.54 -63.35
N LEU A 846 29.02 -2.81 -62.30
CA LEU A 846 28.06 -1.69 -62.30
C LEU A 846 26.60 -2.10 -62.56
N ILE A 847 26.30 -3.24 -63.20
CA ILE A 847 24.95 -3.76 -63.41
C ILE A 847 24.82 -5.08 -62.65
N ASN A 848 24.81 -4.97 -61.35
CA ASN A 848 24.77 -6.10 -60.39
C ASN A 848 23.83 -5.81 -59.22
N LEU A 849 23.75 -6.68 -58.22
CA LEU A 849 22.89 -6.58 -57.07
C LEU A 849 23.33 -5.53 -56.04
N LEU A 850 24.59 -5.05 -56.09
CA LEU A 850 25.10 -3.99 -55.22
C LEU A 850 24.37 -2.66 -55.44
N LEU A 851 24.16 -2.30 -56.72
CA LEU A 851 23.53 -1.04 -57.08
C LEU A 851 22.09 -0.90 -56.50
N PRO A 852 21.17 -1.86 -56.67
CA PRO A 852 19.87 -1.80 -56.06
C PRO A 852 19.92 -1.94 -54.53
N ALA A 853 20.79 -2.78 -53.92
CA ALA A 853 20.90 -2.95 -52.48
C ALA A 853 21.31 -1.64 -51.78
N TYR A 854 22.42 -1.04 -52.21
CA TYR A 854 22.84 0.26 -51.64
C TYR A 854 21.91 1.40 -52.07
N GLY A 855 21.35 1.37 -53.29
CA GLY A 855 20.40 2.37 -53.78
C GLY A 855 19.15 2.46 -52.94
N ILE A 856 18.58 1.31 -52.52
CA ILE A 856 17.43 1.25 -51.63
C ILE A 856 17.79 1.84 -50.26
N ALA A 857 18.96 1.52 -49.69
CA ALA A 857 19.43 2.05 -48.42
C ALA A 857 19.65 3.57 -48.48
N ILE A 858 20.22 4.08 -49.56
CA ILE A 858 20.40 5.53 -49.80
C ILE A 858 19.01 6.21 -49.89
N CYS A 859 18.08 5.66 -50.68
CA CYS A 859 16.70 6.18 -50.78
C CYS A 859 15.98 6.20 -49.45
N ALA A 860 16.06 5.12 -48.68
CA ALA A 860 15.48 5.02 -47.35
C ALA A 860 16.04 6.10 -46.42
N THR A 861 17.35 6.30 -46.41
CA THR A 861 18.03 7.37 -45.62
C THR A 861 17.55 8.77 -46.02
N VAL A 862 17.40 9.04 -47.31
CA VAL A 862 16.88 10.34 -47.81
C VAL A 862 15.41 10.53 -47.40
N MET A 863 14.58 9.48 -47.49
CA MET A 863 13.18 9.56 -47.07
C MET A 863 13.04 9.80 -45.55
N LEU A 864 13.84 9.09 -44.72
CA LEU A 864 13.92 9.32 -43.30
C LEU A 864 14.33 10.74 -42.96
N LYS A 865 15.39 11.25 -43.60
CA LYS A 865 15.84 12.63 -43.40
C LYS A 865 14.72 13.64 -43.70
N ARG A 866 13.97 13.46 -44.80
CA ARG A 866 12.85 14.34 -45.16
C ARG A 866 11.68 14.23 -44.18
N LEU A 867 11.38 13.03 -43.72
CA LEU A 867 10.22 12.74 -42.85
C LEU A 867 10.43 13.23 -41.42
N LEU A 868 11.68 13.19 -40.95
CA LEU A 868 12.07 13.59 -39.58
C LEU A 868 12.63 15.02 -39.53
N ALA A 869 12.68 15.72 -40.68
CA ALA A 869 13.06 17.12 -40.72
C ALA A 869 12.12 17.96 -39.82
N GLY A 870 12.70 18.72 -38.88
CA GLY A 870 11.92 19.59 -37.95
C GLY A 870 11.53 18.95 -36.64
N LEU A 871 11.89 17.68 -36.34
CA LEU A 871 11.62 17.04 -35.05
C LEU A 871 12.85 17.03 -34.11
N ASP A 872 14.01 17.49 -34.52
CA ASP A 872 15.32 17.50 -33.83
C ASP A 872 15.71 16.18 -33.09
N VAL A 873 15.03 15.05 -33.44
CA VAL A 873 15.28 13.74 -32.87
C VAL A 873 16.65 13.18 -33.27
N VAL A 874 17.05 13.41 -34.53
CA VAL A 874 18.32 12.94 -35.08
C VAL A 874 19.01 14.11 -35.81
N PRO A 875 20.23 14.46 -35.44
CA PRO A 875 20.92 15.59 -36.07
C PRO A 875 21.18 15.35 -37.54
N SER A 876 21.01 16.37 -38.36
CA SER A 876 21.14 16.28 -39.82
C SER A 876 22.53 15.83 -40.32
N TRP A 877 23.55 16.03 -39.49
CA TRP A 877 24.91 15.55 -39.84
C TRP A 877 24.99 14.02 -39.87
N LEU A 878 24.22 13.31 -39.01
CA LEU A 878 24.26 11.83 -39.00
C LEU A 878 23.72 11.22 -40.29
N TYR A 879 22.60 11.74 -40.84
CA TYR A 879 22.05 11.28 -42.11
C TYR A 879 23.06 11.51 -43.26
N ASN A 880 23.73 12.67 -43.26
CA ASN A 880 24.74 12.96 -44.30
C ASN A 880 25.94 12.06 -44.17
N SER A 881 26.38 11.71 -42.95
CA SER A 881 27.48 10.75 -42.73
C SER A 881 27.10 9.34 -43.18
N ILE A 882 25.84 8.87 -42.88
CA ILE A 882 25.34 7.59 -43.40
C ILE A 882 25.35 7.57 -44.93
N LEU A 883 24.87 8.63 -45.58
CA LEU A 883 24.88 8.73 -47.05
C LEU A 883 26.27 8.69 -47.61
N MET A 884 27.23 9.43 -47.03
CA MET A 884 28.65 9.38 -47.48
C MET A 884 29.23 7.99 -47.29
N GLY A 885 28.95 7.33 -46.15
CA GLY A 885 29.40 5.96 -45.88
C GLY A 885 28.85 4.96 -46.89
N LEU A 886 27.53 5.00 -47.16
CA LEU A 886 26.90 4.11 -48.14
C LEU A 886 27.43 4.29 -49.56
N ILE A 887 27.64 5.53 -50.01
CA ILE A 887 28.20 5.84 -51.32
C ILE A 887 29.64 5.36 -51.42
N SER A 888 30.44 5.57 -50.37
CA SER A 888 31.83 5.14 -50.34
C SER A 888 31.97 3.62 -50.36
N LEU A 889 31.12 2.92 -49.59
CA LEU A 889 31.14 1.45 -49.54
C LEU A 889 30.61 0.84 -50.83
N LEU A 890 29.58 1.41 -51.48
CA LEU A 890 29.14 1.00 -52.83
C LEU A 890 30.30 1.13 -53.84
N ALA A 891 30.95 2.29 -53.88
CA ALA A 891 32.06 2.51 -54.82
C ALA A 891 33.24 1.56 -54.54
N LEU A 892 33.53 1.26 -53.26
CA LEU A 892 34.54 0.29 -52.88
C LEU A 892 34.19 -1.13 -53.31
N SER A 893 32.91 -1.53 -53.13
CA SER A 893 32.42 -2.84 -53.54
C SER A 893 32.42 -3.00 -55.05
N GLU A 894 32.05 -1.97 -55.82
CA GLU A 894 32.12 -1.97 -57.27
C GLU A 894 33.56 -2.04 -57.79
N LEU A 895 34.48 -1.32 -57.14
CA LEU A 895 35.89 -1.47 -57.45
C LEU A 895 36.41 -2.91 -57.21
N ARG A 896 35.99 -3.51 -56.07
CA ARG A 896 36.35 -4.92 -55.77
C ARG A 896 35.81 -5.88 -56.80
N HIS A 897 34.54 -5.63 -57.26
CA HIS A 897 33.89 -6.44 -58.30
C HIS A 897 34.66 -6.48 -59.58
N LEU A 898 35.29 -5.37 -60.01
CA LEU A 898 36.14 -5.31 -61.21
C LEU A 898 37.39 -6.24 -61.19
N PHE A 899 37.91 -6.55 -59.99
CA PHE A 899 39.07 -7.39 -59.75
C PHE A 899 38.75 -8.82 -59.32
N ALA A 900 37.74 -9.02 -58.50
CA ALA A 900 37.40 -10.29 -57.88
C ALA A 900 36.31 -11.08 -58.60
N GLY A 901 35.54 -10.44 -59.46
CA GLY A 901 34.35 -11.05 -60.08
C GLY A 901 33.19 -11.16 -59.14
N SER A 902 32.29 -12.13 -59.35
CA SER A 902 31.01 -12.24 -58.63
C SER A 902 31.13 -12.52 -57.10
N ILE A 903 32.16 -13.24 -56.67
CA ILE A 903 32.43 -13.58 -55.27
C ILE A 903 33.74 -12.91 -54.84
N PHE A 904 33.61 -11.92 -53.95
CA PHE A 904 34.72 -11.01 -53.60
C PHE A 904 35.87 -11.67 -52.84
N ILE A 905 35.55 -12.64 -51.98
CA ILE A 905 36.54 -13.34 -51.16
C ILE A 905 37.29 -14.45 -51.89
N ALA A 906 36.86 -14.83 -53.09
CA ALA A 906 37.46 -15.90 -53.83
C ALA A 906 38.90 -15.59 -54.32
N SER A 907 39.24 -14.32 -54.37
CA SER A 907 40.61 -13.91 -54.84
C SER A 907 41.25 -12.94 -53.82
N PRO A 908 42.57 -12.99 -53.57
CA PRO A 908 43.26 -12.03 -52.69
C PRO A 908 43.26 -10.64 -53.32
N VAL A 909 43.38 -9.62 -52.50
CA VAL A 909 43.51 -8.22 -52.96
C VAL A 909 44.90 -8.02 -53.62
N GLY A 910 44.91 -7.67 -54.90
CA GLY A 910 46.14 -7.39 -55.65
C GLY A 910 46.66 -5.97 -55.36
N SER A 911 48.00 -5.76 -55.61
CA SER A 911 48.65 -4.46 -55.39
C SER A 911 48.01 -3.35 -56.22
N THR A 912 47.62 -3.64 -57.49
CA THR A 912 46.91 -2.67 -58.33
C THR A 912 45.55 -2.28 -57.81
N GLU A 913 44.79 -3.23 -57.31
CA GLU A 913 43.53 -2.95 -56.71
C GLU A 913 43.66 -2.08 -55.43
N ASP A 914 44.68 -2.41 -54.60
CA ASP A 914 44.89 -1.66 -53.37
C ASP A 914 45.28 -0.19 -53.61
N LEU A 915 46.09 0.03 -54.64
CA LEU A 915 46.46 1.37 -55.14
C LEU A 915 45.18 2.13 -55.61
N LEU A 916 44.29 1.47 -56.37
CA LEU A 916 43.07 2.07 -56.90
C LEU A 916 42.05 2.35 -55.82
N ARG A 917 42.02 1.60 -54.73
CA ARG A 917 41.24 1.90 -53.57
C ARG A 917 41.60 3.24 -52.91
N SER A 918 42.86 3.55 -52.85
CA SER A 918 43.40 4.81 -52.38
C SER A 918 43.06 5.98 -53.34
N VAL A 919 43.18 5.80 -54.65
CA VAL A 919 42.70 6.79 -55.61
C VAL A 919 41.23 7.03 -55.55
N LEU A 920 40.42 5.95 -55.41
CA LEU A 920 38.98 6.05 -55.25
C LEU A 920 38.59 6.87 -54.01
N GLY A 921 39.27 6.65 -52.87
CA GLY A 921 39.01 7.41 -51.60
C GLY A 921 39.25 8.92 -51.82
N ILE A 922 40.30 9.30 -52.55
CA ILE A 922 40.62 10.69 -52.89
C ILE A 922 39.55 11.27 -53.83
N VAL A 923 39.16 10.56 -54.88
CA VAL A 923 38.12 11.01 -55.82
C VAL A 923 36.77 11.22 -55.12
N LEU A 924 36.35 10.28 -54.24
CA LEU A 924 35.14 10.42 -53.44
C LEU A 924 35.20 11.61 -52.50
N ALA A 925 36.34 11.80 -51.82
CA ALA A 925 36.52 12.94 -50.93
C ALA A 925 36.39 14.27 -51.69
N ILE A 926 36.98 14.40 -52.87
CA ILE A 926 36.87 15.59 -53.75
C ILE A 926 35.38 15.76 -54.18
N GLY A 927 34.74 14.68 -54.63
CA GLY A 927 33.32 14.69 -54.97
C GLY A 927 32.40 15.17 -53.83
N PHE A 928 32.62 14.67 -52.62
CA PHE A 928 31.87 15.09 -51.42
C PHE A 928 32.16 16.54 -51.03
N LEU A 929 33.39 17.01 -51.21
CA LEU A 929 33.77 18.41 -51.01
C LEU A 929 33.00 19.33 -51.95
N MET A 930 33.00 18.97 -53.26
CA MET A 930 32.29 19.75 -54.28
C MET A 930 30.79 19.78 -54.04
N TRP A 931 30.20 18.64 -53.68
CA TRP A 931 28.80 18.55 -53.29
C TRP A 931 28.49 19.38 -52.05
N GLY A 932 29.32 19.26 -50.99
CA GLY A 932 29.19 20.01 -49.74
C GLY A 932 29.33 21.53 -49.93
N ALA A 933 30.16 21.96 -50.91
CA ALA A 933 30.28 23.36 -51.29
C ALA A 933 29.04 23.88 -52.06
N ARG A 934 28.47 23.06 -53.00
CA ARG A 934 27.24 23.41 -53.72
C ARG A 934 26.00 23.42 -52.85
N ALA A 935 25.89 22.45 -51.95
CA ALA A 935 24.74 22.29 -51.06
C ALA A 935 24.83 23.12 -49.75
N ASP A 936 25.88 23.93 -49.60
CA ASP A 936 26.26 24.70 -48.39
C ASP A 936 26.13 23.90 -47.10
N SER A 937 26.55 22.66 -47.12
CA SER A 937 26.42 21.74 -46.01
C SER A 937 27.76 21.49 -45.32
N ARG A 938 27.86 21.97 -44.06
CA ARG A 938 29.07 21.78 -43.24
C ARG A 938 29.43 20.29 -43.04
N SER A 939 28.41 19.42 -42.84
CA SER A 939 28.62 17.98 -42.61
C SER A 939 29.27 17.28 -43.81
N TRP A 940 28.88 17.60 -45.06
CA TRP A 940 29.52 17.05 -46.25
C TRP A 940 30.98 17.53 -46.41
N ARG A 941 31.24 18.82 -46.10
CA ARG A 941 32.59 19.38 -46.14
C ARG A 941 33.53 18.71 -45.09
N VAL A 942 33.04 18.56 -43.85
CA VAL A 942 33.79 17.92 -42.77
C VAL A 942 34.01 16.42 -43.07
N GLY A 943 32.98 15.71 -43.53
CA GLY A 943 33.09 14.30 -43.88
C GLY A 943 34.03 14.07 -45.05
N SER A 944 34.05 14.94 -46.07
CA SER A 944 35.03 14.87 -47.16
C SER A 944 36.45 15.05 -46.65
N LEU A 945 36.69 15.95 -45.68
CA LEU A 945 37.98 16.14 -45.07
C LEU A 945 38.44 14.90 -44.29
N VAL A 946 37.55 14.26 -43.56
CA VAL A 946 37.84 13.01 -42.82
C VAL A 946 38.18 11.88 -43.79
N LEU A 947 37.41 11.71 -44.89
CA LEU A 947 37.69 10.70 -45.91
C LEU A 947 39.01 10.97 -46.65
N MET A 948 39.29 12.23 -47.00
CA MET A 948 40.53 12.64 -47.60
C MET A 948 41.74 12.34 -46.70
N LEU A 949 41.62 12.69 -45.39
CA LEU A 949 42.67 12.41 -44.42
C LEU A 949 42.88 10.90 -44.25
N ALA A 950 41.81 10.10 -44.19
CA ALA A 950 41.90 8.64 -44.11
C ALA A 950 42.55 8.04 -45.34
N ALA A 951 42.18 8.50 -46.55
CA ALA A 951 42.78 8.04 -47.80
C ALA A 951 44.27 8.39 -47.86
N VAL A 952 44.65 9.60 -47.50
CA VAL A 952 46.03 10.06 -47.44
C VAL A 952 46.82 9.29 -46.40
N LEU A 953 46.30 9.06 -45.21
CA LEU A 953 46.92 8.23 -44.17
C LEU A 953 47.14 6.79 -44.65
N LYS A 954 46.13 6.19 -45.34
CA LYS A 954 46.31 4.86 -45.95
C LYS A 954 47.48 4.82 -46.92
N VAL A 955 47.52 5.74 -47.86
CA VAL A 955 48.63 5.80 -48.87
C VAL A 955 49.97 5.91 -48.18
N PHE A 956 50.12 6.72 -47.17
CA PHE A 956 51.45 6.97 -46.57
C PHE A 956 51.82 5.99 -45.44
N ILE A 957 50.89 5.40 -44.72
CA ILE A 957 51.18 4.40 -43.68
C ILE A 957 51.30 3.00 -44.27
N PHE A 958 50.40 2.62 -45.20
CA PHE A 958 50.33 1.25 -45.71
C PHE A 958 50.98 1.14 -47.09
N ASP A 959 50.65 1.95 -48.10
CA ASP A 959 51.14 1.83 -49.47
C ASP A 959 52.59 2.28 -49.55
N ALA A 960 53.03 3.32 -48.86
CA ALA A 960 54.40 3.81 -48.82
C ALA A 960 55.33 3.00 -47.90
N SER A 961 54.78 2.15 -46.96
CA SER A 961 55.61 1.23 -46.17
C SER A 961 56.31 0.15 -46.99
N ALA A 962 55.81 -0.17 -48.20
CA ALA A 962 56.38 -1.11 -49.14
C ALA A 962 57.43 -0.51 -50.04
N LEU A 963 57.72 0.80 -49.96
CA LEU A 963 58.70 1.51 -50.71
C LEU A 963 60.06 1.61 -50.00
N ASP A 964 61.15 1.26 -50.62
CA ASP A 964 62.48 1.37 -50.03
C ASP A 964 63.30 2.61 -50.49
N GLY A 965 64.16 3.12 -49.61
CA GLY A 965 65.12 4.15 -49.95
C GLY A 965 64.57 5.56 -50.23
N LEU A 966 65.06 6.23 -51.28
CA LEU A 966 64.73 7.59 -51.69
C LEU A 966 63.23 7.80 -52.05
N LEU A 967 62.57 6.75 -52.52
CA LEU A 967 61.13 6.78 -52.83
C LEU A 967 60.27 6.98 -51.56
N ARG A 968 60.68 6.41 -50.42
CA ARG A 968 60.03 6.63 -49.12
C ARG A 968 60.13 8.10 -48.65
N VAL A 969 61.31 8.72 -48.82
CA VAL A 969 61.54 10.13 -48.49
C VAL A 969 60.70 11.05 -49.38
N ALA A 970 60.68 10.74 -50.71
CA ALA A 970 59.89 11.50 -51.68
C ALA A 970 58.39 11.41 -51.40
N SER A 971 57.89 10.25 -50.94
CA SER A 971 56.48 10.08 -50.58
C SER A 971 56.09 10.90 -49.34
N PHE A 972 56.96 11.00 -48.32
CA PHE A 972 56.69 11.86 -47.13
C PHE A 972 56.76 13.36 -47.46
N ILE A 973 57.62 13.79 -48.41
CA ILE A 973 57.64 15.15 -48.90
C ILE A 973 56.35 15.48 -49.67
N ALA A 974 55.91 14.56 -50.53
CA ALA A 974 54.65 14.70 -51.27
C ALA A 974 53.45 14.76 -50.34
N LEU A 975 53.46 13.98 -49.22
CA LEU A 975 52.46 14.05 -48.15
C LEU A 975 52.37 15.44 -47.53
N GLY A 976 53.56 15.98 -47.13
CA GLY A 976 53.59 17.28 -46.47
C GLY A 976 53.06 18.39 -47.36
N LEU A 977 53.52 18.39 -48.66
CA LEU A 977 53.01 19.37 -49.64
C LEU A 977 51.51 19.19 -49.96
N SER A 978 51.03 17.97 -50.06
CA SER A 978 49.58 17.69 -50.25
C SER A 978 48.73 18.18 -49.11
N LEU A 979 49.14 17.91 -47.83
CA LEU A 979 48.43 18.37 -46.64
C LEU A 979 48.43 19.91 -46.57
N ILE A 980 49.52 20.59 -46.91
CA ILE A 980 49.57 22.05 -46.97
C ILE A 980 48.68 22.56 -48.11
N GLY A 981 48.66 21.93 -49.28
CA GLY A 981 47.81 22.29 -50.40
C GLY A 981 46.30 22.15 -50.06
N ILE A 982 45.95 21.08 -49.39
CA ILE A 982 44.59 20.81 -48.91
C ILE A 982 44.16 21.86 -47.86
N GLY A 983 45.03 22.20 -46.91
CA GLY A 983 44.81 23.24 -45.91
C GLY A 983 44.61 24.62 -46.56
N TRP A 984 45.39 24.97 -47.54
CA TRP A 984 45.27 26.22 -48.30
C TRP A 984 43.97 26.30 -49.11
N PHE A 985 43.61 25.22 -49.81
CA PHE A 985 42.37 25.16 -50.58
C PHE A 985 41.13 25.24 -49.69
N TYR A 986 41.16 24.56 -48.53
CA TYR A 986 40.08 24.61 -47.57
C TYR A 986 39.91 25.99 -46.94
N THR A 987 41.02 26.67 -46.59
CA THR A 987 41.01 28.05 -46.06
C THR A 987 40.47 29.05 -47.09
N ARG A 988 40.75 28.86 -48.34
CA ARG A 988 40.30 29.71 -49.47
C ARG A 988 38.79 29.55 -49.70
N GLN A 989 38.26 28.36 -49.56
CA GLN A 989 36.80 28.11 -49.66
C GLN A 989 36.04 28.71 -48.46
N LEU A 990 36.57 28.61 -47.24
CA LEU A 990 36.00 29.21 -46.06
C LEU A 990 36.04 30.75 -46.07
N ALA A 991 37.06 31.34 -46.61
CA ALA A 991 37.17 32.78 -46.80
C ALA A 991 36.19 33.34 -47.89
N GLY A 992 35.82 32.52 -48.88
CA GLY A 992 34.79 32.84 -49.88
C GLY A 992 33.38 32.84 -49.29
N ALA A 993 33.06 31.87 -48.43
CA ALA A 993 31.75 31.75 -47.75
C ALA A 993 31.51 32.85 -46.68
N ARG A 994 32.57 33.41 -46.08
CA ARG A 994 32.46 34.55 -45.15
C ARG A 994 32.29 35.91 -45.82
N ARG A 995 32.51 36.01 -47.17
CA ARG A 995 32.28 37.28 -47.93
C ARG A 995 30.88 37.35 -48.56
N SER A 996 30.11 36.26 -48.51
CA SER A 996 28.73 36.19 -49.01
C SER A 996 27.65 36.08 -47.91
N ALA A 997 28.03 36.10 -46.65
CA ALA A 997 27.18 36.31 -45.48
C ALA A 997 27.52 37.67 -44.81
#